data_4f504173e1a222d78f890bf51b760214
#
_entry.id   4f504173e1a222d78f890bf51b760214
#
_cell.length_a   1.000
_cell.length_b   1.000
_cell.length_c   1.000
_cell.angle_alpha   90.00
_cell.angle_beta   90.00
_cell.angle_gamma   90.00
#
_symmetry.space_group_name_H-M   'P 1'
#
loop_
_entity.id
_entity.type
_entity.pdbx_description
1 polymer ?
#
loop_
_entity_poly.entity_id
_entity_poly.type
_entity_poly.pdbx_seq_one_letter_code
_entity_poly.pdbx_strand_id
1 'polypeptide(L)'
;MAQIKFQDVLRDAVQSLFGTNPSAQEIIESYPTAHLTGTHAIQTGGGTFFDLFAKKGRNEWDEVERLIAHFRELGVRQSALIRGDFLFGYEPQPYDVIRALVFEYAAMGMNVLQNFHGLNDARCLAGVAQAVAEARAAGHDIIAQGTICIEDNPNVTVARCLAFADELVALGHSGFYLKSASGRLNPYFVYELVSALYRRFPDQDVTIHAHSTYGEAPACYMAATLAAIEQDRDITIDVQHPALAGSTAQPSMNKMVDLIKNYPDERVSSKTPELNIDAIKASMFSLYGLRFRYREFESSYNTELVDAMYAARTPGGASATLKSIPGLVDNLGRLLGTAGDHANWDQIQIAIYRMQAAILRDLGQPTQVTPYAANTTGQAALSLWHRLEGRDKYHSLYPGIADYLAGRHGRVPARVSPALVTKALAQLGLEQQEDYVMAKGRPDGLPSAKDRLTAAGLAQPTKRQCISAAMLQDSGPFKVIEHVVACATGRHRPAAPPVQPLYARPPQPVPRADGTGFNRDVRDAVNIIGGYSKLQEIAERALHIKQLVDRRYIFPAGEEDLEQEWLDSNVTRLKQILDDIPVKLGAANFSDGQKMVMLERDHPNSIHMAIRDAVDQKGPGLYDFMIGLIGSD
;
A
#
# COMPACT_ATOMS: atom_id res chain seq x y z
N MET A 1 26.33 13.00 -18.99
CA MET A 1 26.57 12.98 -17.53
C MET A 1 25.38 12.35 -16.84
N ALA A 2 25.61 11.36 -16.03
CA ALA A 2 24.59 10.63 -15.26
C ALA A 2 23.71 11.57 -14.41
N GLN A 3 22.44 11.25 -14.30
CA GLN A 3 21.46 11.97 -13.47
C GLN A 3 20.75 10.99 -12.53
N ILE A 4 20.45 11.47 -11.33
CA ILE A 4 19.56 10.79 -10.38
C ILE A 4 18.19 11.46 -10.48
N LYS A 5 17.17 10.69 -10.83
CA LYS A 5 15.80 11.18 -10.98
C LYS A 5 14.90 10.56 -9.92
N PHE A 6 13.92 11.30 -9.44
CA PHE A 6 12.91 10.80 -8.51
C PHE A 6 11.57 10.61 -9.20
N GLN A 7 10.91 9.47 -8.93
CA GLN A 7 9.51 9.24 -9.24
C GLN A 7 8.72 9.17 -7.93
N ASP A 8 7.68 10.01 -7.80
CA ASP A 8 6.75 9.91 -6.67
C ASP A 8 5.76 8.77 -6.91
N VAL A 9 5.77 7.77 -6.04
CA VAL A 9 4.91 6.60 -6.18
C VAL A 9 3.64 6.72 -5.32
N LEU A 10 2.94 7.87 -5.49
CA LEU A 10 1.72 8.25 -4.78
C LEU A 10 0.69 7.11 -4.68
N ARG A 11 0.38 6.44 -5.80
CA ARG A 11 -0.54 5.31 -5.83
C ARG A 11 -0.13 4.21 -4.85
N ASP A 12 1.17 3.91 -4.75
CA ASP A 12 1.66 2.84 -3.89
C ASP A 12 1.55 3.21 -2.39
N ALA A 13 1.82 4.46 -2.01
CA ALA A 13 1.58 4.93 -0.65
C ALA A 13 0.11 4.78 -0.24
N VAL A 14 -0.81 5.22 -1.11
CA VAL A 14 -2.26 5.09 -0.85
C VAL A 14 -2.69 3.63 -0.70
N GLN A 15 -2.09 2.73 -1.48
CA GLN A 15 -2.35 1.30 -1.36
C GLN A 15 -1.73 0.72 -0.07
N SER A 16 -0.49 1.04 0.22
CA SER A 16 0.30 0.40 1.28
C SER A 16 -0.04 0.92 2.67
N LEU A 17 -0.34 2.22 2.80
CA LEU A 17 -0.71 2.84 4.08
C LEU A 17 -2.21 2.77 4.34
N PHE A 18 -3.04 2.95 3.32
CA PHE A 18 -4.48 3.18 3.49
C PHE A 18 -5.35 2.07 2.88
N GLY A 19 -4.76 0.99 2.36
CA GLY A 19 -5.52 -0.10 1.71
C GLY A 19 -6.43 0.39 0.59
N THR A 20 -6.05 1.45 -0.13
CA THR A 20 -6.82 2.10 -1.21
C THR A 20 -8.21 2.60 -0.73
N ASN A 21 -8.31 3.07 0.51
CA ASN A 21 -9.57 3.62 1.04
C ASN A 21 -9.87 5.04 0.56
N PRO A 22 -8.90 5.97 0.41
CA PRO A 22 -9.16 7.29 -0.14
C PRO A 22 -9.72 7.22 -1.56
N SER A 23 -10.66 8.12 -1.89
CA SER A 23 -11.13 8.34 -3.26
C SER A 23 -10.09 9.12 -4.09
N ALA A 24 -10.23 9.08 -5.41
CA ALA A 24 -9.39 9.90 -6.30
C ALA A 24 -9.50 11.39 -5.96
N GLN A 25 -10.69 11.87 -5.62
CA GLN A 25 -10.92 13.26 -5.21
C GLN A 25 -10.15 13.61 -3.93
N GLU A 26 -10.24 12.77 -2.89
CA GLU A 26 -9.51 13.00 -1.63
C GLU A 26 -8.00 13.00 -1.83
N ILE A 27 -7.48 12.14 -2.71
CA ILE A 27 -6.06 12.08 -3.06
C ILE A 27 -5.63 13.39 -3.73
N ILE A 28 -6.38 13.86 -4.73
CA ILE A 28 -6.10 15.10 -5.47
C ILE A 28 -6.12 16.30 -4.53
N GLU A 29 -7.17 16.44 -3.72
CA GLU A 29 -7.33 17.55 -2.77
C GLU A 29 -6.25 17.55 -1.69
N SER A 30 -5.76 16.36 -1.30
CA SER A 30 -4.72 16.26 -0.28
C SER A 30 -3.30 16.50 -0.81
N TYR A 31 -3.11 16.47 -2.14
CA TYR A 31 -1.77 16.68 -2.74
C TYR A 31 -1.80 17.70 -3.90
N PRO A 32 -2.24 18.94 -3.67
CA PRO A 32 -2.42 19.93 -4.73
C PRO A 32 -1.11 20.35 -5.39
N THR A 33 0.04 20.23 -4.71
CA THR A 33 1.37 20.64 -5.22
C THR A 33 2.22 19.46 -5.72
N ALA A 34 1.64 18.29 -5.93
CA ALA A 34 2.38 17.09 -6.36
C ALA A 34 3.25 17.32 -7.62
N HIS A 35 2.71 18.07 -8.59
CA HIS A 35 3.38 18.40 -9.86
C HIS A 35 4.52 19.43 -9.72
N LEU A 36 4.65 20.08 -8.57
CA LEU A 36 5.64 21.12 -8.30
C LEU A 36 6.81 20.64 -7.45
N THR A 37 6.81 19.40 -6.96
CA THR A 37 7.80 18.88 -6.02
C THR A 37 9.21 18.74 -6.60
N GLY A 38 9.37 18.75 -7.91
CA GLY A 38 10.63 18.49 -8.61
C GLY A 38 10.85 17.02 -8.96
N THR A 39 9.86 16.16 -8.74
CA THR A 39 9.93 14.76 -9.20
C THR A 39 9.74 14.66 -10.71
N HIS A 40 10.46 13.71 -11.34
CA HIS A 40 10.44 13.49 -12.78
C HIS A 40 9.11 12.91 -13.30
N ALA A 41 8.48 12.08 -12.48
CA ALA A 41 7.22 11.39 -12.79
C ALA A 41 6.43 11.08 -11.52
N ILE A 42 5.14 10.79 -11.70
CA ILE A 42 4.25 10.34 -10.62
C ILE A 42 3.61 9.00 -11.01
N GLN A 43 3.60 8.03 -10.10
CA GLN A 43 2.83 6.81 -10.29
C GLN A 43 1.41 7.04 -9.79
N THR A 44 0.45 7.07 -10.72
CA THR A 44 -0.96 7.41 -10.47
C THR A 44 -1.91 6.23 -10.66
N GLY A 45 -1.44 5.12 -11.24
CA GLY A 45 -2.30 3.99 -11.57
C GLY A 45 -1.70 2.62 -11.25
N GLY A 46 -2.55 1.61 -11.35
CA GLY A 46 -2.13 0.21 -11.30
C GLY A 46 -2.26 -0.47 -9.95
N GLY A 47 -1.56 -1.61 -9.83
CA GLY A 47 -1.62 -2.45 -8.65
C GLY A 47 -3.03 -2.99 -8.38
N THR A 48 -3.49 -2.86 -7.13
CA THR A 48 -4.86 -3.23 -6.72
C THR A 48 -5.82 -2.03 -6.71
N PHE A 49 -5.41 -0.89 -7.25
CA PHE A 49 -6.17 0.36 -7.21
C PHE A 49 -7.53 0.20 -7.89
N PHE A 50 -7.51 -0.28 -9.13
CA PHE A 50 -8.70 -0.51 -9.95
C PHE A 50 -9.68 -1.50 -9.29
N ASP A 51 -9.16 -2.66 -8.91
CA ASP A 51 -9.91 -3.73 -8.28
C ASP A 51 -10.53 -3.31 -6.92
N LEU A 52 -9.77 -2.59 -6.09
CA LEU A 52 -10.25 -2.16 -4.79
C LEU A 52 -11.27 -1.03 -4.87
N PHE A 53 -11.19 -0.12 -5.85
CA PHE A 53 -12.25 0.86 -6.06
C PHE A 53 -13.58 0.18 -6.34
N ALA A 54 -13.60 -0.80 -7.26
CA ALA A 54 -14.79 -1.59 -7.55
C ALA A 54 -15.33 -2.32 -6.31
N LYS A 55 -14.46 -3.02 -5.57
CA LYS A 55 -14.85 -3.76 -4.34
C LYS A 55 -15.35 -2.87 -3.21
N LYS A 56 -14.96 -1.60 -3.20
CA LYS A 56 -15.46 -0.58 -2.28
C LYS A 56 -16.71 0.13 -2.79
N GLY A 57 -17.29 -0.40 -3.85
CA GLY A 57 -18.49 0.12 -4.42
C GLY A 57 -18.31 1.46 -5.12
N ARG A 58 -17.17 1.77 -5.72
CA ARG A 58 -16.91 2.96 -6.53
C ARG A 58 -16.82 2.57 -8.00
N ASN A 59 -17.16 3.49 -8.90
CA ASN A 59 -16.88 3.28 -10.31
C ASN A 59 -15.36 3.39 -10.53
N GLU A 60 -14.72 2.27 -10.76
CA GLU A 60 -13.26 2.17 -10.89
C GLU A 60 -12.72 2.97 -12.07
N TRP A 61 -13.48 3.11 -13.14
CA TRP A 61 -13.09 3.90 -14.30
C TRP A 61 -13.10 5.40 -13.99
N ASP A 62 -14.14 5.90 -13.32
CA ASP A 62 -14.26 7.29 -12.93
C ASP A 62 -13.15 7.70 -11.96
N GLU A 63 -12.82 6.83 -11.00
CA GLU A 63 -11.74 7.06 -10.03
C GLU A 63 -10.37 7.14 -10.73
N VAL A 64 -10.07 6.16 -11.58
CA VAL A 64 -8.77 6.10 -12.28
C VAL A 64 -8.65 7.22 -13.31
N GLU A 65 -9.70 7.47 -14.09
CA GLU A 65 -9.69 8.56 -15.10
C GLU A 65 -9.52 9.93 -14.45
N ARG A 66 -10.19 10.18 -13.31
CA ARG A 66 -10.05 11.43 -12.56
C ARG A 66 -8.61 11.68 -12.13
N LEU A 67 -7.91 10.66 -11.59
CA LEU A 67 -6.51 10.76 -11.21
C LEU A 67 -5.61 11.03 -12.43
N ILE A 68 -5.75 10.22 -13.48
CA ILE A 68 -4.91 10.35 -14.69
C ILE A 68 -5.15 11.69 -15.38
N ALA A 69 -6.41 12.12 -15.51
CA ALA A 69 -6.75 13.39 -16.15
C ALA A 69 -6.17 14.58 -15.39
N HIS A 70 -6.29 14.59 -14.04
CA HIS A 70 -5.74 15.65 -13.21
C HIS A 70 -4.24 15.85 -13.45
N PHE A 71 -3.44 14.79 -13.35
CA PHE A 71 -1.99 14.89 -13.52
C PHE A 71 -1.58 15.12 -14.98
N ARG A 72 -2.35 14.64 -15.96
CA ARG A 72 -2.14 14.96 -17.37
C ARG A 72 -2.33 16.45 -17.64
N GLU A 73 -3.39 17.07 -17.09
CA GLU A 73 -3.67 18.50 -17.23
C GLU A 73 -2.57 19.37 -16.62
N LEU A 74 -1.91 18.87 -15.58
CA LEU A 74 -0.74 19.50 -14.96
C LEU A 74 0.59 19.22 -15.70
N GLY A 75 0.55 18.48 -16.83
CA GLY A 75 1.74 18.17 -17.63
C GLY A 75 2.69 17.16 -16.98
N VAL A 76 2.24 16.39 -16.00
CA VAL A 76 3.08 15.42 -15.28
C VAL A 76 3.15 14.10 -16.05
N ARG A 77 4.37 13.57 -16.21
CA ARG A 77 4.59 12.23 -16.73
C ARG A 77 4.09 11.18 -15.73
N GLN A 78 3.29 10.23 -16.20
CA GLN A 78 2.60 9.28 -15.33
C GLN A 78 2.99 7.84 -15.60
N SER A 79 3.00 7.03 -14.54
CA SER A 79 3.22 5.59 -14.61
C SER A 79 2.11 4.80 -13.91
N ALA A 80 1.91 3.56 -14.35
CA ALA A 80 1.02 2.59 -13.73
C ALA A 80 1.65 1.20 -13.69
N LEU A 81 1.49 0.49 -12.57
CA LEU A 81 1.85 -0.93 -12.46
C LEU A 81 0.78 -1.80 -13.12
N ILE A 82 1.20 -2.75 -13.98
CA ILE A 82 0.31 -3.71 -14.63
C ILE A 82 0.88 -5.13 -14.51
N ARG A 83 0.03 -6.11 -14.14
CA ARG A 83 0.47 -7.49 -13.84
C ARG A 83 0.51 -8.38 -15.09
N GLY A 84 1.20 -7.95 -16.12
CA GLY A 84 1.22 -8.72 -17.37
C GLY A 84 -0.19 -9.06 -17.86
N ASP A 85 -0.38 -10.28 -18.30
CA ASP A 85 -1.67 -10.78 -18.79
C ASP A 85 -2.78 -10.82 -17.72
N PHE A 86 -2.43 -10.70 -16.43
CA PHE A 86 -3.41 -10.61 -15.34
C PHE A 86 -4.00 -9.19 -15.19
N LEU A 87 -3.42 -8.20 -15.84
CA LEU A 87 -3.83 -6.79 -15.80
C LEU A 87 -3.92 -6.25 -14.35
N PHE A 88 -5.13 -5.90 -13.89
CA PHE A 88 -5.41 -5.51 -12.51
C PHE A 88 -6.18 -6.57 -11.72
N GLY A 89 -6.48 -7.71 -12.36
CA GLY A 89 -7.13 -8.87 -11.78
C GLY A 89 -6.17 -9.90 -11.19
N TYR A 90 -6.67 -11.10 -10.95
CA TYR A 90 -5.94 -12.21 -10.33
C TYR A 90 -5.82 -13.44 -11.25
N GLU A 91 -6.42 -13.39 -12.44
CA GLU A 91 -6.36 -14.42 -13.47
C GLU A 91 -5.89 -13.85 -14.80
N PRO A 92 -5.17 -14.65 -15.62
CA PRO A 92 -4.68 -14.19 -16.90
C PRO A 92 -5.82 -13.95 -17.89
N GLN A 93 -5.78 -12.82 -18.57
CA GLN A 93 -6.80 -12.35 -19.49
C GLN A 93 -6.46 -12.68 -20.95
N PRO A 94 -7.46 -12.81 -21.85
CA PRO A 94 -7.25 -12.94 -23.27
C PRO A 94 -6.79 -11.61 -23.90
N TYR A 95 -6.21 -11.71 -25.09
CA TYR A 95 -5.54 -10.58 -25.73
C TYR A 95 -6.48 -9.41 -26.07
N ASP A 96 -7.73 -9.67 -26.43
CA ASP A 96 -8.73 -8.64 -26.70
C ASP A 96 -9.00 -7.74 -25.50
N VAL A 97 -9.07 -8.32 -24.28
CA VAL A 97 -9.23 -7.59 -23.02
C VAL A 97 -7.98 -6.78 -22.69
N ILE A 98 -6.78 -7.40 -22.83
CA ILE A 98 -5.49 -6.74 -22.59
C ILE A 98 -5.36 -5.53 -23.50
N ARG A 99 -5.56 -5.74 -24.80
CA ARG A 99 -5.48 -4.68 -25.81
C ARG A 99 -6.44 -3.54 -25.51
N ALA A 100 -7.68 -3.88 -25.19
CA ALA A 100 -8.71 -2.89 -24.88
C ALA A 100 -8.33 -2.03 -23.67
N LEU A 101 -7.85 -2.64 -22.58
CA LEU A 101 -7.42 -1.91 -21.38
C LEU A 101 -6.21 -1.00 -21.65
N VAL A 102 -5.19 -1.49 -22.35
CA VAL A 102 -3.99 -0.71 -22.68
C VAL A 102 -4.35 0.51 -23.51
N PHE A 103 -5.25 0.38 -24.51
CA PHE A 103 -5.70 1.50 -25.31
C PHE A 103 -6.53 2.52 -24.51
N GLU A 104 -7.37 2.08 -23.54
CA GLU A 104 -8.06 3.00 -22.64
C GLU A 104 -7.08 3.81 -21.78
N TYR A 105 -6.07 3.16 -21.19
CA TYR A 105 -5.04 3.84 -20.38
C TYR A 105 -4.20 4.80 -21.23
N ALA A 106 -3.82 4.40 -22.43
CA ALA A 106 -3.11 5.27 -23.37
C ALA A 106 -3.94 6.50 -23.78
N ALA A 107 -5.25 6.31 -24.05
CA ALA A 107 -6.16 7.39 -24.38
C ALA A 107 -6.39 8.37 -23.22
N MET A 108 -6.41 7.89 -21.97
CA MET A 108 -6.46 8.74 -20.77
C MET A 108 -5.19 9.59 -20.60
N GLY A 109 -4.04 9.16 -21.17
CA GLY A 109 -2.76 9.87 -21.08
C GLY A 109 -1.73 9.21 -20.15
N MET A 110 -1.87 7.92 -19.89
CA MET A 110 -0.83 7.14 -19.19
C MET A 110 0.40 7.00 -20.08
N ASN A 111 1.59 7.34 -19.55
CA ASN A 111 2.83 7.34 -20.33
C ASN A 111 3.65 6.05 -20.17
N VAL A 112 3.60 5.41 -18.99
CA VAL A 112 4.44 4.25 -18.68
C VAL A 112 3.59 3.15 -18.04
N LEU A 113 3.57 1.97 -18.65
CA LEU A 113 3.07 0.75 -18.01
C LEU A 113 4.26 -0.07 -17.49
N GLN A 114 4.41 -0.12 -16.17
CA GLN A 114 5.39 -0.95 -15.48
C GLN A 114 4.87 -2.39 -15.46
N ASN A 115 5.25 -3.13 -16.50
CA ASN A 115 4.71 -4.44 -16.82
C ASN A 115 5.44 -5.53 -16.05
N PHE A 116 4.79 -6.18 -15.07
CA PHE A 116 5.40 -7.16 -14.19
C PHE A 116 4.68 -8.49 -14.14
N HIS A 117 5.43 -9.53 -13.82
CA HIS A 117 4.90 -10.83 -13.43
C HIS A 117 5.68 -11.37 -12.23
N GLY A 118 4.98 -11.81 -11.17
CA GLY A 118 5.64 -12.16 -9.91
C GLY A 118 6.60 -13.35 -9.97
N LEU A 119 6.48 -14.22 -10.97
CA LEU A 119 7.43 -15.32 -11.19
C LEU A 119 8.52 -14.96 -12.20
N ASN A 120 8.58 -13.74 -12.69
CA ASN A 120 9.50 -13.30 -13.76
C ASN A 120 9.42 -14.23 -14.98
N ASP A 121 8.20 -14.50 -15.46
CA ASP A 121 7.95 -15.30 -16.67
C ASP A 121 7.52 -14.37 -17.81
N ALA A 122 8.38 -14.22 -18.81
CA ALA A 122 8.17 -13.28 -19.92
C ALA A 122 6.95 -13.61 -20.79
N ARG A 123 6.53 -14.87 -20.82
CA ARG A 123 5.32 -15.31 -21.56
C ARG A 123 4.07 -14.58 -21.04
N CYS A 124 4.04 -14.32 -19.73
CA CYS A 124 2.95 -13.60 -19.07
C CYS A 124 2.98 -12.08 -19.30
N LEU A 125 4.00 -11.55 -19.95
CA LEU A 125 4.18 -10.11 -20.22
C LEU A 125 3.98 -9.75 -21.70
N ALA A 126 3.99 -10.75 -22.56
CA ALA A 126 3.98 -10.58 -24.00
C ALA A 126 2.71 -9.87 -24.52
N GLY A 127 1.56 -10.16 -23.93
CA GLY A 127 0.28 -9.54 -24.31
C GLY A 127 0.27 -8.03 -24.09
N VAL A 128 0.72 -7.56 -22.92
CA VAL A 128 0.80 -6.12 -22.61
C VAL A 128 1.87 -5.44 -23.45
N ALA A 129 3.06 -6.03 -23.61
CA ALA A 129 4.12 -5.46 -24.43
C ALA A 129 3.66 -5.23 -25.87
N GLN A 130 2.99 -6.20 -26.46
CA GLN A 130 2.42 -6.08 -27.79
C GLN A 130 1.32 -5.00 -27.88
N ALA A 131 0.38 -4.97 -26.93
CA ALA A 131 -0.70 -3.98 -26.93
C ALA A 131 -0.15 -2.55 -26.79
N VAL A 132 0.92 -2.36 -26.01
CA VAL A 132 1.63 -1.06 -25.93
C VAL A 132 2.30 -0.71 -27.25
N ALA A 133 2.95 -1.66 -27.93
CA ALA A 133 3.54 -1.42 -29.24
C ALA A 133 2.48 -1.00 -30.27
N GLU A 134 1.30 -1.63 -30.28
CA GLU A 134 0.17 -1.26 -31.11
C GLU A 134 -0.39 0.14 -30.77
N ALA A 135 -0.52 0.48 -29.49
CA ALA A 135 -0.96 1.80 -29.05
C ALA A 135 0.03 2.90 -29.47
N ARG A 136 1.34 2.65 -29.39
CA ARG A 136 2.38 3.54 -29.89
C ARG A 136 2.29 3.73 -31.41
N ALA A 137 2.10 2.65 -32.15
CA ALA A 137 1.91 2.70 -33.59
C ALA A 137 0.64 3.48 -33.97
N ALA A 138 -0.37 3.52 -33.09
CA ALA A 138 -1.58 4.35 -33.24
C ALA A 138 -1.38 5.82 -32.81
N GLY A 139 -0.16 6.22 -32.39
CA GLY A 139 0.18 7.61 -32.05
C GLY A 139 0.08 7.99 -30.57
N HIS A 140 -0.15 7.02 -29.65
CA HIS A 140 -0.15 7.31 -28.23
C HIS A 140 1.27 7.39 -27.65
N ASP A 141 1.49 8.36 -26.73
CA ASP A 141 2.74 8.46 -25.95
C ASP A 141 2.72 7.50 -24.76
N ILE A 142 2.98 6.22 -25.01
CA ILE A 142 2.99 5.17 -24.00
C ILE A 142 4.15 4.20 -24.24
N ILE A 143 4.80 3.75 -23.18
CA ILE A 143 5.82 2.70 -23.21
C ILE A 143 5.50 1.58 -22.22
N ALA A 144 6.01 0.37 -22.51
CA ALA A 144 6.07 -0.72 -21.54
C ALA A 144 7.46 -0.74 -20.90
N GLN A 145 7.56 -0.51 -19.59
CA GLN A 145 8.79 -0.71 -18.83
C GLN A 145 8.81 -2.12 -18.26
N GLY A 146 9.89 -2.88 -18.53
CA GLY A 146 10.00 -4.28 -18.10
C GLY A 146 10.33 -4.38 -16.62
N THR A 147 9.44 -4.98 -15.84
CA THR A 147 9.65 -5.09 -14.39
C THR A 147 10.28 -6.42 -14.02
N ILE A 148 11.41 -6.35 -13.31
CA ILE A 148 12.07 -7.51 -12.69
C ILE A 148 11.70 -7.49 -11.20
N CYS A 149 10.92 -8.49 -10.77
CA CYS A 149 10.59 -8.67 -9.36
C CYS A 149 11.81 -9.21 -8.62
N ILE A 150 12.29 -8.47 -7.62
CA ILE A 150 13.48 -8.77 -6.84
C ILE A 150 13.16 -8.82 -5.34
N GLU A 151 13.81 -9.71 -4.63
CA GLU A 151 13.75 -9.82 -3.15
C GLU A 151 14.91 -10.72 -2.67
N ASP A 152 15.22 -10.70 -1.38
CA ASP A 152 16.14 -11.67 -0.78
C ASP A 152 15.51 -13.08 -0.79
N ASN A 153 15.76 -13.79 -1.87
CA ASN A 153 15.14 -15.06 -2.23
C ASN A 153 16.14 -15.92 -3.00
N PRO A 154 16.33 -17.20 -2.65
CA PRO A 154 17.32 -18.06 -3.31
C PRO A 154 17.09 -18.25 -4.82
N ASN A 155 15.88 -17.98 -5.31
CA ASN A 155 15.57 -18.04 -6.73
C ASN A 155 15.84 -16.73 -7.48
N VAL A 156 16.10 -15.63 -6.77
CA VAL A 156 16.39 -14.31 -7.35
C VAL A 156 17.91 -14.12 -7.33
N THR A 157 18.56 -14.40 -8.43
CA THR A 157 20.01 -14.25 -8.61
C THR A 157 20.30 -13.29 -9.77
N VAL A 158 21.47 -12.65 -9.77
CA VAL A 158 21.89 -11.75 -10.87
C VAL A 158 21.79 -12.47 -12.23
N ALA A 159 22.25 -13.71 -12.31
CA ALA A 159 22.20 -14.47 -13.57
C ALA A 159 20.77 -14.71 -14.07
N ARG A 160 19.83 -15.07 -13.18
CA ARG A 160 18.41 -15.23 -13.55
C ARG A 160 17.75 -13.91 -13.92
N CYS A 161 18.07 -12.82 -13.20
CA CYS A 161 17.56 -11.49 -13.52
C CYS A 161 18.05 -11.02 -14.90
N LEU A 162 19.33 -11.26 -15.24
CA LEU A 162 19.88 -10.93 -16.56
C LEU A 162 19.23 -11.77 -17.68
N ALA A 163 19.04 -13.07 -17.48
CA ALA A 163 18.36 -13.91 -18.47
C ALA A 163 16.92 -13.43 -18.70
N PHE A 164 16.21 -13.04 -17.64
CA PHE A 164 14.88 -12.47 -17.78
C PHE A 164 14.90 -11.07 -18.42
N ALA A 165 15.93 -10.26 -18.15
CA ALA A 165 16.12 -8.97 -18.81
C ALA A 165 16.32 -9.12 -20.34
N ASP A 166 17.04 -10.17 -20.80
CA ASP A 166 17.12 -10.50 -22.24
C ASP A 166 15.73 -10.75 -22.84
N GLU A 167 14.90 -11.52 -22.15
CA GLU A 167 13.53 -11.82 -22.58
C GLU A 167 12.67 -10.55 -22.63
N LEU A 168 12.81 -9.65 -21.65
CA LEU A 168 12.11 -8.35 -21.61
C LEU A 168 12.48 -7.47 -22.81
N VAL A 169 13.77 -7.35 -23.09
CA VAL A 169 14.25 -6.57 -24.26
C VAL A 169 13.74 -7.18 -25.57
N ALA A 170 13.76 -8.51 -25.69
CA ALA A 170 13.23 -9.21 -26.87
C ALA A 170 11.73 -8.99 -27.08
N LEU A 171 10.96 -8.76 -26.01
CA LEU A 171 9.55 -8.37 -26.06
C LEU A 171 9.32 -6.88 -26.38
N GLY A 172 10.38 -6.06 -26.48
CA GLY A 172 10.30 -4.64 -26.81
C GLY A 172 10.01 -3.72 -25.62
N HIS A 173 10.30 -4.14 -24.38
CA HIS A 173 10.23 -3.27 -23.23
C HIS A 173 11.32 -2.19 -23.29
N SER A 174 10.99 -0.99 -22.78
CA SER A 174 11.89 0.18 -22.71
C SER A 174 12.28 0.41 -21.25
N GLY A 175 13.51 0.04 -20.89
CA GLY A 175 14.04 0.16 -19.54
C GLY A 175 13.57 -0.95 -18.59
N PHE A 176 14.23 -0.98 -17.43
CA PHE A 176 13.96 -1.95 -16.36
C PHE A 176 13.41 -1.27 -15.12
N TYR A 177 12.41 -1.88 -14.51
CA TYR A 177 11.85 -1.50 -13.21
C TYR A 177 12.16 -2.61 -12.20
N LEU A 178 13.12 -2.37 -11.30
CA LEU A 178 13.52 -3.32 -10.27
C LEU A 178 12.58 -3.17 -9.08
N LYS A 179 11.70 -4.15 -8.85
CA LYS A 179 10.63 -4.05 -7.87
C LYS A 179 10.78 -5.02 -6.71
N SER A 180 10.96 -4.49 -5.49
CA SER A 180 10.83 -5.25 -4.24
C SER A 180 9.57 -4.83 -3.48
N ALA A 181 8.52 -5.62 -3.59
CA ALA A 181 7.25 -5.34 -2.91
C ALA A 181 7.30 -5.69 -1.41
N SER A 182 8.13 -6.66 -1.01
CA SER A 182 8.34 -6.98 0.40
C SER A 182 9.22 -5.94 1.11
N GLY A 183 10.13 -5.30 0.37
CA GLY A 183 11.18 -4.43 0.93
C GLY A 183 12.33 -5.20 1.58
N ARG A 184 12.27 -6.55 1.61
CA ARG A 184 13.38 -7.40 2.03
C ARG A 184 14.35 -7.58 0.87
N LEU A 185 15.48 -6.89 0.94
CA LEU A 185 16.40 -6.77 -0.18
C LEU A 185 17.83 -6.53 0.31
N ASN A 186 18.82 -7.14 -0.35
CA ASN A 186 20.22 -6.99 -0.02
C ASN A 186 20.87 -5.89 -0.88
N PRO A 187 21.49 -4.84 -0.28
CA PRO A 187 22.13 -3.77 -1.04
C PRO A 187 23.27 -4.25 -1.95
N TYR A 188 24.05 -5.24 -1.53
CA TYR A 188 25.14 -5.79 -2.37
C TYR A 188 24.59 -6.48 -3.62
N PHE A 189 23.50 -7.25 -3.48
CA PHE A 189 22.81 -7.83 -4.61
C PHE A 189 22.30 -6.76 -5.58
N VAL A 190 21.72 -5.66 -5.05
CA VAL A 190 21.24 -4.54 -5.87
C VAL A 190 22.37 -3.89 -6.64
N TYR A 191 23.49 -3.61 -5.98
CA TYR A 191 24.67 -3.04 -6.64
C TYR A 191 25.18 -3.93 -7.78
N GLU A 192 25.33 -5.23 -7.53
CA GLU A 192 25.77 -6.19 -8.54
C GLU A 192 24.79 -6.30 -9.72
N LEU A 193 23.48 -6.35 -9.42
CA LEU A 193 22.44 -6.45 -10.44
C LEU A 193 22.39 -5.21 -11.33
N VAL A 194 22.36 -4.01 -10.75
CA VAL A 194 22.30 -2.74 -11.50
C VAL A 194 23.57 -2.58 -12.33
N SER A 195 24.75 -2.88 -11.75
CA SER A 195 26.02 -2.89 -12.49
C SER A 195 26.02 -3.86 -13.68
N ALA A 196 25.45 -5.05 -13.49
CA ALA A 196 25.39 -6.06 -14.55
C ALA A 196 24.38 -5.69 -15.65
N LEU A 197 23.24 -5.08 -15.27
CA LEU A 197 22.23 -4.61 -16.22
C LEU A 197 22.79 -3.52 -17.12
N TYR A 198 23.45 -2.50 -16.60
CA TYR A 198 24.02 -1.41 -17.41
C TYR A 198 25.18 -1.89 -18.30
N ARG A 199 25.99 -2.84 -17.82
CA ARG A 199 27.04 -3.44 -18.68
C ARG A 199 26.46 -4.22 -19.86
N ARG A 200 25.33 -4.94 -19.66
CA ARG A 200 24.71 -5.78 -20.68
C ARG A 200 23.77 -5.00 -21.59
N PHE A 201 23.07 -4.01 -21.05
CA PHE A 201 22.03 -3.23 -21.72
C PHE A 201 22.30 -1.71 -21.57
N PRO A 202 23.35 -1.19 -22.21
CA PRO A 202 23.78 0.18 -22.00
C PRO A 202 22.74 1.23 -22.44
N ASP A 203 21.77 0.87 -23.28
CA ASP A 203 20.75 1.78 -23.78
C ASP A 203 19.43 1.69 -22.98
N GLN A 204 19.39 0.92 -21.91
CA GLN A 204 18.20 0.75 -21.08
C GLN A 204 18.33 1.53 -19.77
N ASP A 205 17.29 2.28 -19.43
CA ASP A 205 17.19 2.98 -18.14
C ASP A 205 16.82 1.99 -17.01
N VAL A 206 17.26 2.28 -15.80
CA VAL A 206 16.89 1.52 -14.61
C VAL A 206 16.12 2.39 -13.63
N THR A 207 14.98 1.89 -13.17
CA THR A 207 14.22 2.44 -12.04
C THR A 207 14.26 1.43 -10.90
N ILE A 208 14.48 1.89 -9.66
CA ILE A 208 14.43 1.03 -8.47
C ILE A 208 13.27 1.39 -7.55
N HIS A 209 12.55 0.36 -7.11
CA HIS A 209 11.42 0.43 -6.18
C HIS A 209 11.58 -0.59 -5.05
N ALA A 210 11.55 -0.12 -3.82
CA ALA A 210 11.54 -0.98 -2.65
C ALA A 210 10.74 -0.35 -1.51
N HIS A 211 9.95 -1.17 -0.81
CA HIS A 211 9.23 -0.74 0.38
C HIS A 211 10.15 -0.58 1.60
N SER A 212 9.82 0.36 2.48
CA SER A 212 10.59 0.65 3.71
C SER A 212 10.23 -0.24 4.89
N THR A 213 9.42 -1.28 4.68
CA THR A 213 8.86 -2.14 5.74
C THR A 213 9.92 -2.63 6.73
N TYR A 214 11.11 -2.94 6.25
CA TYR A 214 12.22 -3.47 7.06
C TYR A 214 13.40 -2.51 7.19
N GLY A 215 13.30 -1.29 6.65
CA GLY A 215 14.33 -0.27 6.72
C GLY A 215 15.48 -0.43 5.71
N GLU A 216 15.47 -1.45 4.85
CA GLU A 216 16.58 -1.77 3.91
C GLU A 216 16.54 -0.90 2.63
N ALA A 217 15.38 -0.35 2.26
CA ALA A 217 15.19 0.35 0.99
C ALA A 217 16.15 1.53 0.76
N PRO A 218 16.43 2.43 1.73
CA PRO A 218 17.39 3.52 1.50
C PRO A 218 18.79 3.03 1.16
N ALA A 219 19.27 1.97 1.82
CA ALA A 219 20.59 1.38 1.55
C ALA A 219 20.64 0.75 0.14
N CYS A 220 19.54 0.07 -0.26
CA CYS A 220 19.41 -0.50 -1.59
C CYS A 220 19.37 0.57 -2.68
N TYR A 221 18.68 1.70 -2.43
CA TYR A 221 18.65 2.83 -3.35
C TYR A 221 20.02 3.48 -3.52
N MET A 222 20.78 3.65 -2.43
CA MET A 222 22.16 4.15 -2.50
C MET A 222 23.06 3.18 -3.27
N ALA A 223 22.91 1.86 -3.06
CA ALA A 223 23.66 0.84 -3.80
C ALA A 223 23.38 0.89 -5.31
N ALA A 224 22.10 1.05 -5.70
CA ALA A 224 21.71 1.23 -7.09
C ALA A 224 22.25 2.53 -7.69
N THR A 225 22.22 3.61 -6.92
CA THR A 225 22.76 4.92 -7.31
C THR A 225 24.27 4.84 -7.58
N LEU A 226 25.03 4.22 -6.67
CA LEU A 226 26.47 4.00 -6.85
C LEU A 226 26.77 3.22 -8.14
N ALA A 227 26.09 2.10 -8.33
CA ALA A 227 26.26 1.26 -9.51
C ALA A 227 25.98 2.01 -10.83
N ALA A 228 24.99 2.92 -10.82
CA ALA A 228 24.65 3.74 -11.98
C ALA A 228 25.70 4.83 -12.23
N ILE A 229 26.05 5.59 -11.19
CA ILE A 229 27.03 6.70 -11.31
C ILE A 229 28.41 6.20 -11.72
N GLU A 230 28.87 5.05 -11.23
CA GLU A 230 30.14 4.45 -11.64
C GLU A 230 30.21 4.10 -13.13
N GLN A 231 29.06 3.95 -13.78
CA GLN A 231 28.95 3.64 -15.19
C GLN A 231 28.47 4.82 -16.04
N ASP A 232 28.42 6.02 -15.45
CA ASP A 232 27.91 7.27 -16.06
C ASP A 232 26.50 7.08 -16.66
N ARG A 233 25.57 6.46 -15.87
CA ARG A 233 24.20 6.17 -16.29
C ARG A 233 23.18 6.87 -15.40
N ASP A 234 22.08 7.27 -16.01
CA ASP A 234 20.90 7.78 -15.30
C ASP A 234 20.27 6.69 -14.46
N ILE A 235 19.74 7.05 -13.30
CA ILE A 235 18.91 6.16 -12.48
C ILE A 235 17.67 6.88 -11.99
N THR A 236 16.53 6.21 -12.00
CA THR A 236 15.31 6.68 -11.34
C THR A 236 15.09 5.94 -10.03
N ILE A 237 14.76 6.68 -8.98
CA ILE A 237 14.48 6.16 -7.64
C ILE A 237 13.04 6.47 -7.29
N ASP A 238 12.31 5.46 -6.85
CA ASP A 238 10.94 5.60 -6.37
C ASP A 238 10.92 6.13 -4.94
N VAL A 239 10.30 7.27 -4.76
CA VAL A 239 10.24 7.99 -3.47
C VAL A 239 8.81 8.36 -3.12
N GLN A 240 8.61 8.78 -1.88
CA GLN A 240 7.33 9.30 -1.41
C GLN A 240 7.47 10.72 -0.87
N HIS A 241 6.37 11.47 -0.96
CA HIS A 241 6.22 12.68 -0.18
C HIS A 241 6.47 12.39 1.32
N PRO A 242 7.19 13.27 2.09
CA PRO A 242 7.54 12.99 3.48
C PRO A 242 6.37 12.58 4.37
N ALA A 243 5.19 13.15 4.16
CA ALA A 243 3.97 12.81 4.92
C ALA A 243 3.46 11.38 4.64
N LEU A 244 3.80 10.80 3.50
CA LEU A 244 3.35 9.47 3.05
C LEU A 244 4.48 8.43 3.05
N ALA A 245 5.67 8.81 3.47
CA ALA A 245 6.85 7.98 3.42
C ALA A 245 6.98 7.04 4.63
N GLY A 246 7.83 6.02 4.47
CA GLY A 246 8.18 5.08 5.54
C GLY A 246 7.08 4.08 5.85
N SER A 247 7.18 3.40 6.99
CA SER A 247 6.29 2.29 7.31
C SER A 247 6.29 1.26 6.17
N THR A 248 5.14 0.90 5.67
CA THR A 248 4.97 -0.02 4.53
C THR A 248 5.01 0.66 3.17
N ALA A 249 5.25 1.98 3.10
CA ALA A 249 5.47 2.72 1.86
C ALA A 249 6.97 2.80 1.50
N GLN A 250 7.34 3.69 0.57
CA GLN A 250 8.71 3.84 0.09
C GLN A 250 9.48 4.91 0.91
N PRO A 251 10.80 5.05 0.71
CA PRO A 251 11.60 6.09 1.35
C PRO A 251 11.14 7.51 1.02
N SER A 252 11.28 8.41 2.00
CA SER A 252 10.99 9.83 1.81
C SER A 252 11.95 10.48 0.81
N MET A 253 11.40 11.28 -0.11
CA MET A 253 12.21 12.05 -1.07
C MET A 253 13.24 12.96 -0.36
N ASN A 254 12.87 13.63 0.72
CA ASN A 254 13.79 14.47 1.49
C ASN A 254 14.93 13.66 2.10
N LYS A 255 14.64 12.47 2.65
CA LYS A 255 15.66 11.58 3.20
C LYS A 255 16.62 11.07 2.14
N MET A 256 16.12 10.76 0.95
CA MET A 256 17.00 10.34 -0.15
C MET A 256 17.87 11.49 -0.65
N VAL A 257 17.34 12.72 -0.74
CA VAL A 257 18.16 13.92 -1.03
C VAL A 257 19.29 14.08 0.00
N ASP A 258 18.95 13.97 1.30
CA ASP A 258 19.96 14.11 2.38
C ASP A 258 21.06 13.02 2.27
N LEU A 259 20.68 11.77 1.99
CA LEU A 259 21.63 10.68 1.82
C LEU A 259 22.56 10.89 0.62
N ILE A 260 22.01 11.32 -0.52
CA ILE A 260 22.77 11.57 -1.75
C ILE A 260 23.69 12.77 -1.54
N LYS A 261 23.15 13.89 -1.04
CA LYS A 261 23.90 15.16 -0.83
C LYS A 261 25.09 15.00 0.10
N ASN A 262 24.94 14.21 1.15
CA ASN A 262 25.98 13.99 2.16
C ASN A 262 26.86 12.76 1.86
N TYR A 263 26.72 12.16 0.68
CA TYR A 263 27.56 11.03 0.30
C TYR A 263 29.00 11.48 0.08
N PRO A 264 30.02 10.76 0.61
CA PRO A 264 31.42 11.21 0.54
C PRO A 264 32.01 11.34 -0.86
N ASP A 265 31.50 10.56 -1.84
CA ASP A 265 31.95 10.63 -3.22
C ASP A 265 31.24 11.76 -3.97
N GLU A 266 32.04 12.78 -4.41
CA GLU A 266 31.52 13.94 -5.13
C GLU A 266 30.82 13.56 -6.46
N ARG A 267 31.18 12.44 -7.08
CA ARG A 267 30.50 11.94 -8.28
C ARG A 267 29.02 11.65 -8.00
N VAL A 268 28.68 11.28 -6.77
CA VAL A 268 27.31 11.04 -6.30
C VAL A 268 26.68 12.32 -5.77
N SER A 269 27.33 12.99 -4.81
CA SER A 269 26.75 14.15 -4.12
C SER A 269 26.48 15.34 -5.05
N SER A 270 27.30 15.53 -6.10
CA SER A 270 27.08 16.56 -7.13
C SER A 270 25.85 16.28 -8.03
N LYS A 271 25.26 15.10 -7.95
CA LYS A 271 24.06 14.70 -8.73
C LYS A 271 22.77 14.71 -7.90
N THR A 272 22.80 15.33 -6.72
CA THR A 272 21.64 15.43 -5.84
C THR A 272 20.46 16.06 -6.59
N PRO A 273 19.29 15.38 -6.64
CA PRO A 273 18.10 15.95 -7.26
C PRO A 273 17.65 17.23 -6.57
N GLU A 274 17.26 18.21 -7.36
CA GLU A 274 16.68 19.45 -6.83
C GLU A 274 15.18 19.24 -6.55
N LEU A 275 14.79 19.42 -5.29
CA LEU A 275 13.39 19.39 -4.86
C LEU A 275 12.90 20.81 -4.54
N ASN A 276 11.66 21.07 -4.89
CA ASN A 276 10.96 22.27 -4.44
C ASN A 276 10.40 22.04 -3.03
N ILE A 277 11.15 22.48 -2.05
CA ILE A 277 10.83 22.30 -0.62
C ILE A 277 9.55 23.02 -0.22
N ASP A 278 9.25 24.16 -0.83
CA ASP A 278 8.02 24.91 -0.52
C ASP A 278 6.78 24.22 -1.05
N ALA A 279 6.85 23.64 -2.26
CA ALA A 279 5.78 22.80 -2.79
C ALA A 279 5.54 21.54 -1.92
N ILE A 280 6.61 20.90 -1.42
CA ILE A 280 6.51 19.76 -0.51
C ILE A 280 5.83 20.19 0.80
N LYS A 281 6.26 21.31 1.39
CA LYS A 281 5.66 21.84 2.62
C LYS A 281 4.19 22.19 2.45
N ALA A 282 3.80 22.79 1.33
CA ALA A 282 2.43 23.23 1.07
C ALA A 282 1.41 22.08 1.12
N SER A 283 1.79 20.86 0.71
CA SER A 283 0.91 19.68 0.82
C SER A 283 1.12 18.85 2.10
N MET A 284 2.08 19.21 2.95
CA MET A 284 2.45 18.41 4.12
C MET A 284 1.25 18.18 5.04
N PHE A 285 0.53 19.24 5.34
CA PHE A 285 -0.57 19.22 6.29
C PHE A 285 -1.77 18.38 5.77
N SER A 286 -2.21 18.63 4.54
CA SER A 286 -3.33 17.91 3.93
C SER A 286 -3.05 16.41 3.79
N LEU A 287 -1.80 16.05 3.43
CA LEU A 287 -1.38 14.65 3.36
C LEU A 287 -1.27 13.98 4.74
N TYR A 288 -0.81 14.69 5.78
CA TYR A 288 -0.89 14.19 7.15
C TYR A 288 -2.33 14.01 7.61
N GLY A 289 -3.22 14.95 7.25
CA GLY A 289 -4.65 14.83 7.51
C GLY A 289 -5.27 13.60 6.85
N LEU A 290 -4.88 13.33 5.59
CA LEU A 290 -5.28 12.10 4.89
C LEU A 290 -4.74 10.85 5.61
N ARG A 291 -3.44 10.82 5.96
CA ARG A 291 -2.82 9.72 6.69
C ARG A 291 -3.46 9.49 8.05
N PHE A 292 -3.79 10.54 8.77
CA PHE A 292 -4.48 10.45 10.05
C PHE A 292 -5.89 9.87 9.90
N ARG A 293 -6.65 10.30 8.89
CA ARG A 293 -8.01 9.80 8.62
C ARG A 293 -8.03 8.29 8.36
N TYR A 294 -7.02 7.76 7.70
CA TYR A 294 -6.92 6.35 7.31
C TYR A 294 -5.89 5.54 8.12
N ARG A 295 -5.42 6.07 9.27
CA ARG A 295 -4.37 5.45 10.10
C ARG A 295 -4.68 4.03 10.58
N GLU A 296 -5.95 3.68 10.68
CA GLU A 296 -6.40 2.34 11.08
C GLU A 296 -5.98 1.22 10.10
N PHE A 297 -5.70 1.59 8.85
CA PHE A 297 -5.23 0.67 7.84
C PHE A 297 -3.71 0.54 7.83
N GLU A 298 -2.99 1.46 8.46
CA GLU A 298 -1.54 1.39 8.56
C GLU A 298 -1.12 0.25 9.48
N SER A 299 -0.08 -0.49 9.07
CA SER A 299 0.45 -1.60 9.87
C SER A 299 1.12 -1.09 11.13
N SER A 300 0.87 -1.75 12.25
CA SER A 300 1.56 -1.42 13.50
C SER A 300 3.02 -1.87 13.45
N TYR A 301 3.92 -1.06 14.00
CA TYR A 301 5.33 -1.42 14.20
C TYR A 301 5.51 -2.18 15.53
N ASN A 302 5.08 -3.43 15.53
CA ASN A 302 5.40 -4.39 16.59
C ASN A 302 6.59 -5.22 16.11
N THR A 303 7.67 -5.28 16.86
CA THR A 303 8.90 -5.99 16.49
C THR A 303 8.63 -7.45 16.10
N GLU A 304 7.81 -8.15 16.87
CA GLU A 304 7.46 -9.56 16.61
C GLU A 304 6.67 -9.72 15.31
N LEU A 305 5.77 -8.78 15.02
CA LEU A 305 5.01 -8.75 13.76
C LEU A 305 5.94 -8.47 12.56
N VAL A 306 6.83 -7.49 12.70
CA VAL A 306 7.82 -7.16 11.66
C VAL A 306 8.74 -8.34 11.39
N ASP A 307 9.22 -9.05 12.42
CA ASP A 307 10.04 -10.27 12.27
C ASP A 307 9.28 -11.39 11.53
N ALA A 308 8.01 -11.59 11.87
CA ALA A 308 7.17 -12.59 11.19
C ALA A 308 6.94 -12.22 9.72
N MET A 309 6.67 -10.94 9.43
CA MET A 309 6.54 -10.41 8.06
C MET A 309 7.85 -10.55 7.29
N TYR A 310 8.99 -10.27 7.91
CA TYR A 310 10.33 -10.41 7.33
C TYR A 310 10.60 -11.85 6.91
N ALA A 311 10.32 -12.81 7.79
CA ALA A 311 10.49 -14.24 7.50
C ALA A 311 9.61 -14.71 6.34
N ALA A 312 8.40 -14.16 6.21
CA ALA A 312 7.45 -14.46 5.14
C ALA A 312 7.65 -13.60 3.89
N ARG A 313 8.54 -12.60 3.91
CA ARG A 313 8.72 -11.60 2.84
C ARG A 313 7.39 -10.91 2.47
N THR A 314 6.55 -10.64 3.46
CA THR A 314 5.20 -10.13 3.23
C THR A 314 5.25 -8.68 2.76
N PRO A 315 4.58 -8.33 1.63
CA PRO A 315 4.42 -6.94 1.23
C PRO A 315 3.62 -6.15 2.26
N GLY A 316 4.02 -4.90 2.50
CA GLY A 316 3.38 -4.05 3.50
C GLY A 316 1.86 -3.90 3.35
N GLY A 317 1.36 -3.83 2.12
CA GLY A 317 -0.09 -3.76 1.83
C GLY A 317 -0.87 -5.05 2.07
N ALA A 318 -0.21 -6.20 2.31
CA ALA A 318 -0.89 -7.48 2.48
C ALA A 318 -1.68 -7.56 3.81
N SER A 319 -1.21 -6.87 4.86
CA SER A 319 -1.89 -6.84 6.16
C SER A 319 -3.28 -6.17 6.08
N ALA A 320 -3.39 -5.13 5.28
CA ALA A 320 -4.68 -4.45 5.05
C ALA A 320 -5.70 -5.37 4.36
N THR A 321 -5.23 -6.27 3.48
CA THR A 321 -6.08 -7.24 2.77
C THR A 321 -6.62 -8.32 3.72
N LEU A 322 -5.81 -8.79 4.67
CA LEU A 322 -6.25 -9.79 5.65
C LEU A 322 -7.41 -9.30 6.51
N LYS A 323 -7.40 -8.03 6.91
CA LYS A 323 -8.49 -7.41 7.68
C LYS A 323 -9.83 -7.43 6.94
N SER A 324 -9.80 -7.49 5.62
CA SER A 324 -11.01 -7.48 4.79
C SER A 324 -11.62 -8.85 4.51
N ILE A 325 -11.02 -9.96 5.01
CA ILE A 325 -11.56 -11.31 4.84
C ILE A 325 -12.66 -11.56 5.90
N PRO A 326 -13.94 -11.67 5.49
CA PRO A 326 -15.04 -11.83 6.45
C PRO A 326 -14.88 -13.09 7.32
N GLY A 327 -15.03 -12.92 8.63
CA GLY A 327 -15.00 -14.01 9.60
C GLY A 327 -13.64 -14.64 9.88
N LEU A 328 -12.57 -14.24 9.15
CA LEU A 328 -11.24 -14.79 9.36
C LEU A 328 -10.71 -14.46 10.77
N VAL A 329 -10.83 -13.19 11.16
CA VAL A 329 -10.36 -12.70 12.46
C VAL A 329 -11.10 -13.40 13.59
N ASP A 330 -12.44 -13.48 13.49
CA ASP A 330 -13.29 -14.08 14.54
C ASP A 330 -13.05 -15.59 14.67
N ASN A 331 -12.90 -16.28 13.54
CA ASN A 331 -12.68 -17.73 13.54
C ASN A 331 -11.28 -18.09 14.05
N LEU A 332 -10.24 -17.43 13.57
CA LEU A 332 -8.88 -17.67 14.04
C LEU A 332 -8.68 -17.18 15.48
N GLY A 333 -9.29 -16.05 15.86
CA GLY A 333 -9.27 -15.55 17.21
C GLY A 333 -9.86 -16.54 18.20
N ARG A 334 -11.00 -17.15 17.90
CA ARG A 334 -11.61 -18.21 18.73
C ARG A 334 -10.68 -19.42 18.89
N LEU A 335 -10.09 -19.87 17.79
CA LEU A 335 -9.20 -21.04 17.79
C LEU A 335 -7.86 -20.78 18.50
N LEU A 336 -7.38 -19.54 18.47
CA LEU A 336 -6.17 -19.11 19.18
C LEU A 336 -6.43 -18.73 20.65
N GLY A 337 -7.68 -18.83 21.13
CA GLY A 337 -8.05 -18.46 22.50
C GLY A 337 -8.10 -16.95 22.72
N THR A 338 -8.22 -16.15 21.67
CA THR A 338 -8.22 -14.68 21.71
C THR A 338 -9.58 -14.09 21.35
N ALA A 339 -10.63 -14.92 21.37
CA ALA A 339 -11.98 -14.51 21.01
C ALA A 339 -12.52 -13.41 21.94
N GLY A 340 -13.07 -12.36 21.32
CA GLY A 340 -13.65 -11.21 22.03
C GLY A 340 -12.66 -10.08 22.32
N ASP A 341 -11.39 -10.24 22.01
CA ASP A 341 -10.38 -9.20 22.21
C ASP A 341 -9.75 -8.79 20.87
N HIS A 342 -10.24 -7.67 20.32
CA HIS A 342 -9.66 -7.07 19.09
C HIS A 342 -8.20 -6.63 19.29
N ALA A 343 -7.67 -6.64 20.54
CA ALA A 343 -6.29 -6.37 20.87
C ALA A 343 -5.30 -7.41 20.29
N ASN A 344 -5.78 -8.57 19.85
CA ASN A 344 -4.94 -9.68 19.40
C ASN A 344 -4.84 -9.83 17.87
N TRP A 345 -5.23 -8.82 17.09
CA TRP A 345 -5.05 -8.86 15.64
C TRP A 345 -3.59 -9.10 15.24
N ASP A 346 -2.64 -8.49 15.93
CA ASP A 346 -1.21 -8.71 15.66
C ASP A 346 -0.80 -10.16 15.90
N GLN A 347 -1.31 -10.80 16.96
CA GLN A 347 -1.01 -12.22 17.24
C GLN A 347 -1.56 -13.13 16.14
N ILE A 348 -2.77 -12.83 15.63
CA ILE A 348 -3.33 -13.54 14.50
C ILE A 348 -2.46 -13.34 13.25
N GLN A 349 -2.03 -12.11 12.96
CA GLN A 349 -1.14 -11.82 11.84
C GLN A 349 0.21 -12.53 12.01
N ILE A 350 0.83 -12.48 13.19
CA ILE A 350 2.08 -13.17 13.48
C ILE A 350 1.96 -14.67 13.23
N ALA A 351 0.88 -15.28 13.68
CA ALA A 351 0.64 -16.72 13.46
C ALA A 351 0.48 -17.05 11.96
N ILE A 352 -0.26 -16.22 11.22
CA ILE A 352 -0.43 -16.36 9.77
C ILE A 352 0.92 -16.22 9.04
N TYR A 353 1.72 -15.19 9.36
CA TYR A 353 2.98 -14.96 8.66
C TYR A 353 4.05 -16.00 9.00
N ARG A 354 4.09 -16.50 10.23
CA ARG A 354 4.91 -17.67 10.58
C ARG A 354 4.52 -18.92 9.78
N MET A 355 3.23 -19.16 9.62
CA MET A 355 2.72 -20.23 8.77
C MET A 355 3.07 -19.97 7.30
N GLN A 356 2.94 -18.73 6.80
CA GLN A 356 3.31 -18.34 5.43
C GLN A 356 4.78 -18.61 5.14
N ALA A 357 5.70 -18.27 6.04
CA ALA A 357 7.12 -18.55 5.89
C ALA A 357 7.41 -20.06 5.72
N ALA A 358 6.65 -20.92 6.40
CA ALA A 358 6.75 -22.37 6.23
C ALA A 358 6.15 -22.84 4.89
N ILE A 359 5.06 -22.23 4.44
CA ILE A 359 4.39 -22.53 3.17
C ILE A 359 5.26 -22.13 1.97
N LEU A 360 5.91 -20.97 2.03
CA LEU A 360 6.80 -20.51 0.97
C LEU A 360 7.90 -21.52 0.64
N ARG A 361 8.47 -22.18 1.64
CA ARG A 361 9.47 -23.24 1.44
C ARG A 361 8.89 -24.42 0.67
N ASP A 362 7.66 -24.82 0.99
CA ASP A 362 6.99 -25.95 0.35
C ASP A 362 6.55 -25.64 -1.09
N LEU A 363 6.28 -24.36 -1.39
CA LEU A 363 5.83 -23.88 -2.70
C LEU A 363 6.98 -23.44 -3.63
N GLY A 364 8.24 -23.75 -3.30
CA GLY A 364 9.38 -23.39 -4.16
C GLY A 364 9.75 -21.91 -4.12
N GLN A 365 9.41 -21.21 -3.05
CA GLN A 365 9.81 -19.81 -2.79
C GLN A 365 9.35 -18.83 -3.89
N PRO A 366 8.05 -18.76 -4.25
CA PRO A 366 7.57 -17.75 -5.18
C PRO A 366 7.81 -16.35 -4.63
N THR A 367 8.17 -15.41 -5.50
CA THR A 367 8.37 -14.01 -5.14
C THR A 367 7.08 -13.40 -4.58
N GLN A 368 7.20 -12.64 -3.50
CA GLN A 368 6.06 -12.11 -2.76
C GLN A 368 5.55 -10.78 -3.33
N VAL A 369 4.92 -10.89 -4.50
CA VAL A 369 4.15 -9.82 -5.16
C VAL A 369 2.76 -10.36 -5.52
N THR A 370 1.80 -9.48 -5.78
CA THR A 370 0.44 -9.88 -6.20
C THR A 370 0.51 -10.60 -7.58
N PRO A 371 -0.19 -11.73 -7.79
CA PRO A 371 -1.18 -12.34 -6.86
C PRO A 371 -0.58 -13.28 -5.80
N TYR A 372 0.69 -13.67 -5.91
CA TYR A 372 1.29 -14.73 -5.10
C TYR A 372 1.34 -14.40 -3.61
N ALA A 373 1.60 -13.14 -3.25
CA ALA A 373 1.56 -12.71 -1.85
C ALA A 373 0.17 -12.94 -1.24
N ALA A 374 -0.90 -12.57 -1.94
CA ALA A 374 -2.26 -12.79 -1.47
C ALA A 374 -2.60 -14.30 -1.38
N ASN A 375 -2.22 -15.08 -2.40
CA ASN A 375 -2.48 -16.51 -2.46
C ASN A 375 -1.74 -17.28 -1.36
N THR A 376 -0.46 -16.95 -1.10
CA THR A 376 0.34 -17.61 -0.04
C THR A 376 -0.13 -17.20 1.35
N THR A 377 -0.58 -15.96 1.53
CA THR A 377 -1.18 -15.50 2.79
C THR A 377 -2.53 -16.16 3.03
N GLY A 378 -3.37 -16.28 1.99
CA GLY A 378 -4.64 -17.01 2.05
C GLY A 378 -4.44 -18.50 2.39
N GLN A 379 -3.47 -19.15 1.75
CA GLN A 379 -3.09 -20.53 2.10
C GLN A 379 -2.57 -20.64 3.53
N ALA A 380 -1.82 -19.65 4.01
CA ALA A 380 -1.31 -19.65 5.37
C ALA A 380 -2.44 -19.58 6.40
N ALA A 381 -3.39 -18.70 6.19
CA ALA A 381 -4.57 -18.58 7.04
C ALA A 381 -5.41 -19.88 7.04
N LEU A 382 -5.63 -20.45 5.87
CA LEU A 382 -6.34 -21.73 5.70
C LEU A 382 -5.59 -22.89 6.36
N SER A 383 -4.28 -22.98 6.18
CA SER A 383 -3.43 -24.01 6.80
C SER A 383 -3.35 -23.87 8.32
N LEU A 384 -3.31 -22.64 8.83
CA LEU A 384 -3.37 -22.38 10.27
C LEU A 384 -4.69 -22.85 10.83
N TRP A 385 -5.80 -22.53 10.18
CA TRP A 385 -7.13 -23.02 10.56
C TRP A 385 -7.17 -24.55 10.61
N HIS A 386 -6.75 -25.25 9.53
CA HIS A 386 -6.71 -26.71 9.51
C HIS A 386 -5.91 -27.29 10.68
N ARG A 387 -4.74 -26.73 10.97
CA ARG A 387 -3.89 -27.19 12.09
C ARG A 387 -4.56 -27.01 13.45
N LEU A 388 -5.23 -25.89 13.66
CA LEU A 388 -5.95 -25.62 14.90
C LEU A 388 -7.16 -26.55 15.10
N GLU A 389 -7.74 -27.05 14.00
CA GLU A 389 -8.79 -28.08 14.02
C GLU A 389 -8.25 -29.52 14.04
N GLY A 390 -6.93 -29.72 14.18
CA GLY A 390 -6.32 -31.04 14.20
C GLY A 390 -6.21 -31.72 12.83
N ARG A 391 -6.39 -30.97 11.73
CA ARG A 391 -6.28 -31.46 10.36
C ARG A 391 -4.87 -31.27 9.80
N ASP A 392 -4.59 -31.91 8.67
CA ASP A 392 -3.34 -31.70 7.94
C ASP A 392 -3.20 -30.25 7.46
N LYS A 393 -1.97 -29.73 7.47
CA LYS A 393 -1.58 -28.39 7.01
C LYS A 393 -2.19 -28.04 5.63
N TYR A 394 -2.17 -28.99 4.71
CA TYR A 394 -2.75 -28.88 3.38
C TYR A 394 -4.00 -29.73 3.23
N HIS A 395 -4.91 -29.73 4.22
CA HIS A 395 -6.19 -30.44 4.10
C HIS A 395 -6.96 -30.01 2.84
N SER A 396 -6.96 -28.73 2.51
CA SER A 396 -7.35 -28.17 1.21
C SER A 396 -6.36 -27.10 0.78
N LEU A 397 -6.33 -26.79 -0.53
CA LEU A 397 -5.52 -25.73 -1.08
C LEU A 397 -6.37 -24.49 -1.36
N TYR A 398 -5.80 -23.31 -1.08
CA TYR A 398 -6.36 -22.04 -1.52
C TYR A 398 -6.43 -22.02 -3.06
N PRO A 399 -7.54 -21.55 -3.69
CA PRO A 399 -7.74 -21.67 -5.13
C PRO A 399 -6.55 -21.20 -5.97
N GLY A 400 -6.01 -20.00 -5.73
CA GLY A 400 -4.85 -19.48 -6.46
C GLY A 400 -3.56 -20.26 -6.22
N ILE A 401 -3.44 -21.04 -5.14
CA ILE A 401 -2.32 -21.97 -4.93
C ILE A 401 -2.51 -23.24 -5.75
N ALA A 402 -3.74 -23.73 -5.88
CA ALA A 402 -4.03 -24.87 -6.75
C ALA A 402 -3.70 -24.55 -8.21
N ASP A 403 -4.14 -23.38 -8.71
CA ASP A 403 -3.83 -22.91 -10.07
C ASP A 403 -2.32 -22.69 -10.31
N TYR A 404 -1.61 -22.11 -9.31
CA TYR A 404 -0.16 -21.96 -9.36
C TYR A 404 0.56 -23.32 -9.52
N LEU A 405 0.17 -24.32 -8.70
CA LEU A 405 0.74 -25.66 -8.73
C LEU A 405 0.36 -26.43 -10.00
N ALA A 406 -0.81 -26.14 -10.57
CA ALA A 406 -1.24 -26.73 -11.84
C ALA A 406 -0.52 -26.15 -13.07
N GLY A 407 0.27 -25.07 -12.94
CA GLY A 407 1.01 -24.45 -14.04
C GLY A 407 0.29 -23.30 -14.74
N ARG A 408 -0.96 -22.99 -14.35
CA ARG A 408 -1.80 -21.97 -14.98
C ARG A 408 -1.28 -20.53 -14.84
N HIS A 409 -0.40 -20.30 -13.87
CA HIS A 409 0.16 -18.98 -13.57
C HIS A 409 1.57 -18.74 -14.13
N GLY A 410 2.10 -19.66 -14.94
CA GLY A 410 3.44 -19.57 -15.49
C GLY A 410 4.44 -20.50 -14.80
N ARG A 411 5.73 -20.24 -15.01
CA ARG A 411 6.80 -21.13 -14.55
C ARG A 411 7.01 -21.04 -13.04
N VAL A 412 6.84 -22.17 -12.35
CA VAL A 412 7.19 -22.27 -10.91
C VAL A 412 8.71 -22.08 -10.73
N PRO A 413 9.17 -21.20 -9.82
CA PRO A 413 10.59 -20.78 -9.76
C PRO A 413 11.55 -21.87 -9.28
N ALA A 414 11.06 -22.85 -8.50
CA ALA A 414 11.84 -23.99 -8.02
C ALA A 414 10.98 -25.23 -7.87
N ARG A 415 11.63 -26.38 -7.63
CA ARG A 415 10.95 -27.66 -7.44
C ARG A 415 10.01 -27.61 -6.25
N VAL A 416 8.78 -28.03 -6.45
CA VAL A 416 7.72 -28.18 -5.44
C VAL A 416 7.51 -29.67 -5.12
N SER A 417 6.99 -29.97 -3.94
CA SER A 417 6.64 -31.34 -3.56
C SER A 417 5.65 -31.97 -4.56
N PRO A 418 5.96 -33.13 -5.12
CA PRO A 418 5.03 -33.84 -6.02
C PRO A 418 3.66 -34.10 -5.37
N ALA A 419 3.64 -34.36 -4.08
CA ALA A 419 2.39 -34.58 -3.34
C ALA A 419 1.47 -33.34 -3.35
N LEU A 420 2.04 -32.13 -3.29
CA LEU A 420 1.26 -30.89 -3.40
C LEU A 420 0.74 -30.69 -4.82
N VAL A 421 1.53 -31.00 -5.82
CA VAL A 421 1.10 -30.96 -7.23
C VAL A 421 -0.05 -31.94 -7.45
N THR A 422 0.09 -33.21 -7.03
CA THR A 422 -0.97 -34.21 -7.15
C THR A 422 -2.25 -33.74 -6.46
N LYS A 423 -2.13 -33.12 -5.27
CA LYS A 423 -3.29 -32.58 -4.55
C LYS A 423 -3.98 -31.43 -5.30
N ALA A 424 -3.20 -30.53 -5.89
CA ALA A 424 -3.73 -29.42 -6.70
C ALA A 424 -4.48 -29.96 -7.93
N LEU A 425 -3.89 -30.89 -8.64
CA LEU A 425 -4.51 -31.54 -9.80
C LEU A 425 -5.84 -32.22 -9.42
N ALA A 426 -5.85 -33.00 -8.33
CA ALA A 426 -7.06 -33.64 -7.82
C ALA A 426 -8.15 -32.61 -7.45
N GLN A 427 -7.78 -31.50 -6.80
CA GLN A 427 -8.72 -30.44 -6.43
C GLN A 427 -9.31 -29.74 -7.67
N LEU A 428 -8.56 -29.62 -8.75
CA LEU A 428 -8.99 -28.99 -10.01
C LEU A 428 -9.60 -29.95 -11.01
N GLY A 429 -9.60 -31.27 -10.73
CA GLY A 429 -10.10 -32.30 -11.64
C GLY A 429 -9.19 -32.49 -12.87
N LEU A 430 -7.89 -32.27 -12.72
CA LEU A 430 -6.89 -32.38 -13.79
C LEU A 430 -6.06 -33.66 -13.65
N GLU A 431 -5.68 -34.26 -14.78
CA GLU A 431 -4.82 -35.45 -14.83
C GLU A 431 -3.32 -35.08 -14.78
N GLN A 432 -2.96 -33.90 -15.29
CA GLN A 432 -1.58 -33.41 -15.37
C GLN A 432 -1.50 -31.89 -15.24
N GLN A 433 -0.31 -31.37 -14.97
CA GLN A 433 -0.07 -29.92 -15.01
C GLN A 433 -0.33 -29.37 -16.42
N GLU A 434 -0.85 -28.15 -16.46
CA GLU A 434 -1.12 -27.43 -17.71
C GLU A 434 0.05 -26.50 -18.03
N ASP A 435 0.34 -26.33 -19.32
CA ASP A 435 1.24 -25.26 -19.75
C ASP A 435 0.51 -23.91 -19.71
N TYR A 436 1.27 -22.87 -19.38
CA TYR A 436 0.73 -21.50 -19.41
C TYR A 436 0.23 -21.14 -20.82
N VAL A 437 -1.04 -20.85 -20.92
CA VAL A 437 -1.66 -20.38 -22.17
C VAL A 437 -1.44 -18.88 -22.29
N MET A 438 -0.65 -18.44 -23.26
CA MET A 438 -0.44 -17.01 -23.55
C MET A 438 -1.74 -16.33 -23.97
N ALA A 439 -1.83 -15.01 -23.77
CA ALA A 439 -3.05 -14.22 -24.01
C ALA A 439 -3.71 -14.46 -25.37
N LYS A 440 -2.92 -14.58 -26.44
CA LYS A 440 -3.42 -14.86 -27.81
C LYS A 440 -3.96 -16.26 -28.03
N GLY A 441 -3.59 -17.21 -27.21
CA GLY A 441 -4.13 -18.58 -27.23
C GLY A 441 -5.46 -18.72 -26.47
N ARG A 442 -5.92 -17.68 -25.80
CA ARG A 442 -7.17 -17.67 -25.04
C ARG A 442 -8.33 -17.20 -25.91
N PRO A 443 -9.54 -17.77 -25.75
CA PRO A 443 -10.74 -17.25 -26.40
C PRO A 443 -11.01 -15.80 -25.99
N ASP A 444 -11.55 -15.00 -26.92
CA ASP A 444 -11.88 -13.60 -26.69
C ASP A 444 -12.83 -13.43 -25.49
N GLY A 445 -12.48 -12.50 -24.59
CA GLY A 445 -13.18 -12.25 -23.32
C GLY A 445 -14.24 -11.16 -23.41
N LEU A 446 -14.06 -10.16 -24.25
CA LEU A 446 -14.99 -9.03 -24.38
C LEU A 446 -16.39 -9.46 -24.88
N PRO A 447 -16.54 -10.35 -25.89
CA PRO A 447 -17.84 -10.83 -26.31
C PRO A 447 -18.59 -11.55 -25.18
N SER A 448 -17.92 -12.48 -24.48
CA SER A 448 -18.50 -13.18 -23.33
C SER A 448 -18.90 -12.24 -22.20
N ALA A 449 -18.08 -11.23 -21.88
CA ALA A 449 -18.41 -10.21 -20.90
C ALA A 449 -19.64 -9.39 -21.31
N LYS A 450 -19.73 -9.02 -22.59
CA LYS A 450 -20.90 -8.31 -23.15
C LYS A 450 -22.18 -9.13 -23.01
N ASP A 451 -22.13 -10.42 -23.32
CA ASP A 451 -23.29 -11.30 -23.23
C ASP A 451 -23.76 -11.44 -21.77
N ARG A 452 -22.85 -11.61 -20.81
CA ARG A 452 -23.17 -11.64 -19.38
C ARG A 452 -23.84 -10.36 -18.89
N LEU A 453 -23.32 -9.18 -19.31
CA LEU A 453 -23.88 -7.87 -18.95
C LEU A 453 -25.25 -7.66 -19.59
N THR A 454 -25.43 -8.09 -20.85
CA THR A 454 -26.71 -8.02 -21.54
C THR A 454 -27.76 -8.91 -20.87
N ALA A 455 -27.40 -10.12 -20.50
CA ALA A 455 -28.27 -11.03 -19.74
C ALA A 455 -28.65 -10.48 -18.35
N ALA A 456 -27.78 -9.66 -17.75
CA ALA A 456 -28.05 -8.95 -16.50
C ALA A 456 -28.85 -7.64 -16.66
N GLY A 457 -29.36 -7.36 -17.86
CA GLY A 457 -30.25 -6.24 -18.14
C GLY A 457 -29.58 -4.95 -18.66
N LEU A 458 -28.29 -4.99 -19.00
CA LEU A 458 -27.60 -3.86 -19.60
C LEU A 458 -27.62 -3.99 -21.14
N ALA A 459 -28.60 -3.35 -21.78
CA ALA A 459 -28.90 -3.55 -23.20
C ALA A 459 -27.73 -3.24 -24.15
N GLN A 460 -26.90 -2.24 -23.82
CA GLN A 460 -25.73 -1.82 -24.61
C GLN A 460 -24.52 -1.57 -23.71
N PRO A 461 -23.84 -2.64 -23.26
CA PRO A 461 -22.62 -2.49 -22.45
C PRO A 461 -21.53 -1.73 -23.21
N THR A 462 -20.92 -0.75 -22.55
CA THR A 462 -19.77 -0.03 -23.09
C THR A 462 -18.52 -0.91 -23.08
N LYS A 463 -17.49 -0.53 -23.84
CA LYS A 463 -16.19 -1.23 -23.85
C LYS A 463 -15.58 -1.31 -22.44
N ARG A 464 -15.58 -0.20 -21.68
CA ARG A 464 -15.08 -0.16 -20.29
C ARG A 464 -15.81 -1.11 -19.38
N GLN A 465 -17.14 -1.19 -19.48
CA GLN A 465 -17.96 -2.14 -18.72
C GLN A 465 -17.62 -3.59 -19.06
N CYS A 466 -17.41 -3.89 -20.34
CA CYS A 466 -16.98 -5.23 -20.77
C CYS A 466 -15.56 -5.57 -20.24
N ILE A 467 -14.64 -4.63 -20.21
CA ILE A 467 -13.30 -4.82 -19.64
C ILE A 467 -13.42 -5.15 -18.15
N SER A 468 -14.19 -4.36 -17.37
CA SER A 468 -14.42 -4.64 -15.94
C SER A 468 -15.04 -6.02 -15.72
N ALA A 469 -16.08 -6.35 -16.48
CA ALA A 469 -16.77 -7.64 -16.37
C ALA A 469 -15.90 -8.84 -16.79
N ALA A 470 -14.91 -8.65 -17.68
CA ALA A 470 -13.96 -9.69 -18.07
C ALA A 470 -12.83 -9.87 -17.04
N MET A 471 -12.29 -8.76 -16.54
CA MET A 471 -11.06 -8.75 -15.74
C MET A 471 -11.27 -8.91 -14.24
N LEU A 472 -12.33 -8.28 -13.68
CA LEU A 472 -12.59 -8.34 -12.26
C LEU A 472 -13.26 -9.69 -11.90
N GLN A 473 -13.07 -10.09 -10.64
CA GLN A 473 -13.57 -11.38 -10.15
C GLN A 473 -14.48 -11.20 -8.95
N ASP A 474 -15.47 -12.07 -8.86
CA ASP A 474 -16.30 -12.20 -7.66
C ASP A 474 -15.44 -12.50 -6.44
N SER A 475 -15.68 -11.81 -5.33
CA SER A 475 -14.97 -12.05 -4.08
C SER A 475 -15.84 -11.71 -2.87
N GLY A 476 -16.12 -12.70 -2.03
CA GLY A 476 -17.01 -12.52 -0.89
C GLY A 476 -18.39 -11.97 -1.32
N PRO A 477 -18.83 -10.84 -0.74
CA PRO A 477 -20.09 -10.21 -1.11
C PRO A 477 -20.02 -9.44 -2.45
N PHE A 478 -18.83 -9.17 -2.98
CA PHE A 478 -18.65 -8.45 -4.24
C PHE A 478 -18.98 -9.34 -5.44
N LYS A 479 -19.91 -8.86 -6.28
CA LYS A 479 -20.34 -9.50 -7.54
C LYS A 479 -20.09 -8.54 -8.69
N VAL A 480 -19.21 -8.93 -9.59
CA VAL A 480 -18.70 -8.06 -10.69
C VAL A 480 -19.85 -7.59 -11.58
N ILE A 481 -20.70 -8.50 -12.03
CA ILE A 481 -21.81 -8.16 -12.95
C ILE A 481 -22.80 -7.20 -12.27
N GLU A 482 -23.17 -7.48 -11.02
CA GLU A 482 -24.07 -6.62 -10.23
C GLU A 482 -23.45 -5.22 -10.03
N HIS A 483 -22.15 -5.15 -9.73
CA HIS A 483 -21.41 -3.90 -9.58
C HIS A 483 -21.44 -3.08 -10.87
N VAL A 484 -21.06 -3.67 -12.01
CA VAL A 484 -21.02 -2.98 -13.30
C VAL A 484 -22.41 -2.48 -13.69
N VAL A 485 -23.45 -3.28 -13.51
CA VAL A 485 -24.84 -2.88 -13.78
C VAL A 485 -25.29 -1.76 -12.83
N ALA A 486 -24.94 -1.83 -11.55
CA ALA A 486 -25.27 -0.79 -10.58
C ALA A 486 -24.60 0.55 -10.92
N CYS A 487 -23.32 0.54 -11.31
CA CYS A 487 -22.61 1.73 -11.80
C CYS A 487 -23.29 2.31 -13.04
N ALA A 488 -23.64 1.46 -14.02
CA ALA A 488 -24.26 1.88 -15.29
C ALA A 488 -25.68 2.46 -15.11
N THR A 489 -26.41 2.02 -14.10
CA THR A 489 -27.82 2.42 -13.85
C THR A 489 -27.99 3.50 -12.80
N GLY A 490 -26.87 4.04 -12.26
CA GLY A 490 -26.91 5.03 -11.19
C GLY A 490 -27.46 4.50 -9.85
N ARG A 491 -27.66 3.18 -9.72
CA ARG A 491 -28.05 2.54 -8.46
C ARG A 491 -26.88 2.37 -7.51
N HIS A 492 -25.71 2.76 -7.98
CA HIS A 492 -24.50 2.70 -7.22
C HIS A 492 -24.55 3.75 -6.12
N ARG A 493 -24.63 3.31 -4.87
CA ARG A 493 -24.25 4.12 -3.71
C ARG A 493 -22.81 3.75 -3.40
N PRO A 494 -21.85 4.69 -3.46
CA PRO A 494 -20.56 4.45 -2.83
C PRO A 494 -20.88 3.93 -1.44
N ALA A 495 -20.34 2.78 -1.08
CA ALA A 495 -20.35 2.40 0.32
C ALA A 495 -19.80 3.61 1.07
N ALA A 496 -20.57 4.18 2.00
CA ALA A 496 -20.01 5.10 2.96
C ALA A 496 -18.72 4.44 3.45
N PRO A 497 -17.59 5.15 3.52
CA PRO A 497 -16.39 4.57 4.09
C PRO A 497 -16.87 3.88 5.34
N PRO A 498 -16.55 2.60 5.55
CA PRO A 498 -17.07 1.91 6.69
C PRO A 498 -16.72 2.80 7.86
N VAL A 499 -17.76 3.37 8.50
CA VAL A 499 -17.65 3.82 9.87
C VAL A 499 -17.52 2.50 10.63
N GLN A 500 -16.37 1.85 10.43
CA GLN A 500 -15.99 0.81 11.35
C GLN A 500 -15.90 1.53 12.68
N PRO A 501 -16.56 1.04 13.72
CA PRO A 501 -16.23 1.47 15.05
C PRO A 501 -14.70 1.37 15.08
N LEU A 502 -14.06 2.48 15.38
CA LEU A 502 -12.62 2.51 15.64
C LEU A 502 -12.31 1.27 16.45
N TYR A 503 -11.71 0.28 15.83
CA TYR A 503 -11.02 -0.77 16.56
C TYR A 503 -9.82 -0.05 17.16
N ALA A 504 -10.12 0.79 18.15
CA ALA A 504 -9.13 1.32 19.04
C ALA A 504 -8.51 0.11 19.69
N ARG A 505 -7.37 -0.27 19.19
CA ARG A 505 -6.46 -1.12 19.93
C ARG A 505 -6.29 -0.40 21.26
N PRO A 506 -6.72 -0.95 22.40
CA PRO A 506 -6.23 -0.42 23.65
C PRO A 506 -4.72 -0.54 23.55
N PRO A 507 -3.92 0.54 23.70
CA PRO A 507 -2.49 0.39 23.79
C PRO A 507 -2.25 -0.65 24.87
N GLN A 508 -1.45 -1.67 24.55
CA GLN A 508 -0.92 -2.56 25.57
C GLN A 508 -0.33 -1.66 26.63
N PRO A 509 -0.68 -1.80 27.90
CA PRO A 509 -0.06 -1.00 28.94
C PRO A 509 1.43 -1.18 28.79
N VAL A 510 2.14 -0.10 28.43
CA VAL A 510 3.60 -0.12 28.41
C VAL A 510 4.00 -0.34 29.86
N PRO A 511 4.61 -1.49 30.22
CA PRO A 511 5.07 -1.69 31.57
C PRO A 511 6.01 -0.53 31.90
N ARG A 512 5.80 0.16 32.99
CA ARG A 512 6.82 1.08 33.50
C ARG A 512 8.11 0.29 33.69
N ALA A 513 9.25 0.95 33.50
CA ALA A 513 10.56 0.34 33.69
C ALA A 513 10.77 -0.31 35.09
N ASP A 514 9.87 0.00 36.03
CA ASP A 514 9.83 -0.54 37.40
C ASP A 514 8.93 -1.80 37.57
N GLY A 515 8.31 -2.30 36.47
CA GLY A 515 7.45 -3.49 36.53
C GLY A 515 6.09 -3.28 37.17
N THR A 516 5.75 -2.05 37.60
CA THR A 516 4.43 -1.75 38.17
C THR A 516 3.44 -1.47 37.02
N GLY A 517 2.42 -2.31 36.88
CA GLY A 517 1.32 -2.07 35.95
C GLY A 517 0.58 -0.77 36.27
N PHE A 518 -0.19 -0.26 35.31
CA PHE A 518 -1.07 0.90 35.53
C PHE A 518 -1.85 0.75 36.85
N ASN A 519 -1.75 1.77 37.69
CA ASN A 519 -2.59 1.87 38.88
C ASN A 519 -4.07 1.74 38.45
N ARG A 520 -4.88 1.06 39.25
CA ARG A 520 -6.32 0.85 39.03
C ARG A 520 -7.04 2.15 38.74
N ASP A 521 -6.66 3.24 39.40
CA ASP A 521 -7.25 4.57 39.24
C ASP A 521 -7.00 5.18 37.88
N VAL A 522 -5.82 4.95 37.27
CA VAL A 522 -5.49 5.38 35.89
C VAL A 522 -6.31 4.59 34.87
N ARG A 523 -6.53 3.29 35.11
CA ARG A 523 -7.35 2.44 34.26
C ARG A 523 -8.81 2.87 34.28
N ASP A 524 -9.32 3.19 35.45
CA ASP A 524 -10.68 3.69 35.63
C ASP A 524 -10.85 5.10 35.00
N ALA A 525 -9.85 5.97 35.12
CA ALA A 525 -9.83 7.27 34.47
C ALA A 525 -9.83 7.15 32.94
N VAL A 526 -9.03 6.24 32.38
CA VAL A 526 -9.01 5.95 30.93
C VAL A 526 -10.36 5.49 30.42
N ASN A 527 -11.05 4.62 31.17
CA ASN A 527 -12.39 4.13 30.82
C ASN A 527 -13.44 5.26 30.86
N ILE A 528 -13.31 6.21 31.81
CA ILE A 528 -14.18 7.38 31.91
C ILE A 528 -14.00 8.33 30.73
N ILE A 529 -12.78 8.51 30.24
CA ILE A 529 -12.45 9.32 29.04
C ILE A 529 -13.04 8.71 27.76
N GLY A 530 -13.48 7.45 27.78
CA GLY A 530 -13.96 6.74 26.60
C GLY A 530 -12.88 5.88 25.93
N GLY A 531 -11.85 5.51 26.69
CA GLY A 531 -10.77 4.64 26.28
C GLY A 531 -9.53 5.35 25.74
N TYR A 532 -8.49 4.58 25.50
CA TYR A 532 -7.21 5.08 25.01
C TYR A 532 -7.26 5.76 23.64
N SER A 533 -8.21 5.42 22.79
CA SER A 533 -8.39 6.09 21.48
C SER A 533 -8.74 7.56 21.63
N LYS A 534 -9.57 7.89 22.62
CA LYS A 534 -9.94 9.27 22.92
C LYS A 534 -8.73 10.05 23.47
N LEU A 535 -7.95 9.43 24.36
CA LEU A 535 -6.70 10.00 24.84
C LEU A 535 -5.71 10.28 23.72
N GLN A 536 -5.58 9.35 22.80
CA GLN A 536 -4.70 9.48 21.65
C GLN A 536 -5.17 10.58 20.70
N GLU A 537 -6.49 10.70 20.48
CA GLU A 537 -7.07 11.77 19.68
C GLU A 537 -6.79 13.15 20.31
N ILE A 538 -6.94 13.30 21.63
CA ILE A 538 -6.62 14.51 22.36
C ILE A 538 -5.14 14.89 22.19
N ALA A 539 -4.25 13.92 22.41
CA ALA A 539 -2.81 14.13 22.36
C ALA A 539 -2.32 14.51 20.93
N GLU A 540 -2.88 13.89 19.91
CA GLU A 540 -2.53 14.17 18.53
C GLU A 540 -3.05 15.52 18.06
N ARG A 541 -4.26 15.93 18.48
CA ARG A 541 -4.78 17.27 18.20
C ARG A 541 -3.97 18.36 18.87
N ALA A 542 -3.60 18.18 20.15
CA ALA A 542 -2.75 19.12 20.87
C ALA A 542 -1.39 19.28 20.16
N LEU A 543 -0.78 18.18 19.70
CA LEU A 543 0.47 18.22 18.93
C LEU A 543 0.31 18.99 17.62
N HIS A 544 -0.75 18.75 16.88
CA HIS A 544 -1.01 19.42 15.61
C HIS A 544 -1.23 20.91 15.79
N ILE A 545 -2.02 21.31 16.78
CA ILE A 545 -2.26 22.73 17.11
C ILE A 545 -0.94 23.41 17.51
N LYS A 546 -0.12 22.76 18.36
CA LYS A 546 1.18 23.29 18.75
C LYS A 546 2.11 23.48 17.56
N GLN A 547 2.14 22.53 16.66
CA GLN A 547 2.97 22.60 15.46
C GLN A 547 2.58 23.75 14.54
N LEU A 548 1.29 24.08 14.46
CA LEU A 548 0.79 25.24 13.74
C LEU A 548 1.19 26.55 14.43
N VAL A 549 0.90 26.65 15.74
CA VAL A 549 1.23 27.84 16.53
C VAL A 549 2.74 28.11 16.52
N ASP A 550 3.56 27.07 16.58
CA ASP A 550 5.02 27.18 16.48
C ASP A 550 5.50 27.52 15.03
N ARG A 551 4.58 27.74 14.09
CA ARG A 551 4.85 27.96 12.65
C ARG A 551 5.78 26.92 12.03
N ARG A 552 5.73 25.70 12.53
CA ARG A 552 6.42 24.55 11.92
C ARG A 552 5.66 24.01 10.70
N TYR A 553 4.43 24.49 10.51
CA TYR A 553 3.61 24.37 9.31
C TYR A 553 3.29 25.79 8.85
N ILE A 554 3.65 26.09 7.60
CA ILE A 554 3.42 27.41 7.01
C ILE A 554 2.36 27.22 5.93
N PHE A 555 1.22 27.88 6.09
CA PHE A 555 0.27 28.07 4.99
C PHE A 555 0.90 29.00 3.94
N PRO A 556 0.54 28.87 2.66
CA PRO A 556 1.00 29.80 1.63
C PRO A 556 0.67 31.25 2.00
N ALA A 557 1.55 32.17 1.67
CA ALA A 557 1.30 33.59 1.89
C ALA A 557 0.00 34.02 1.17
N GLY A 558 -0.96 34.56 1.92
CA GLY A 558 -2.30 34.92 1.43
C GLY A 558 -3.43 33.98 1.86
N GLU A 559 -3.14 32.92 2.62
CA GLU A 559 -4.12 31.97 3.16
C GLU A 559 -4.22 32.06 4.71
N GLU A 560 -3.92 33.21 5.27
CA GLU A 560 -3.94 33.46 6.71
C GLU A 560 -5.34 33.25 7.34
N ASP A 561 -6.40 33.52 6.57
CA ASP A 561 -7.78 33.27 7.02
C ASP A 561 -8.07 31.75 7.13
N LEU A 562 -7.53 30.92 6.22
CA LEU A 562 -7.68 29.47 6.28
C LEU A 562 -6.88 28.86 7.43
N GLU A 563 -5.71 29.42 7.75
CA GLU A 563 -4.91 29.03 8.92
C GLU A 563 -5.70 29.28 10.20
N GLN A 564 -6.29 30.44 10.32
CA GLN A 564 -7.07 30.81 11.50
C GLN A 564 -8.36 29.98 11.62
N GLU A 565 -9.11 29.82 10.53
CA GLU A 565 -10.33 28.99 10.51
C GLU A 565 -10.03 27.53 10.90
N TRP A 566 -8.90 27.00 10.42
CA TRP A 566 -8.48 25.66 10.76
C TRP A 566 -8.05 25.54 12.23
N LEU A 567 -7.31 26.53 12.77
CA LEU A 567 -6.90 26.56 14.17
C LEU A 567 -8.16 26.60 15.07
N ASP A 568 -9.09 27.49 14.78
CA ASP A 568 -10.32 27.66 15.54
C ASP A 568 -11.20 26.40 15.51
N SER A 569 -11.28 25.74 14.34
CA SER A 569 -12.01 24.48 14.18
C SER A 569 -11.41 23.36 15.03
N ASN A 570 -10.08 23.23 15.05
CA ASN A 570 -9.41 22.18 15.83
C ASN A 570 -9.42 22.46 17.33
N VAL A 571 -9.29 23.71 17.75
CA VAL A 571 -9.46 24.12 19.16
C VAL A 571 -10.88 23.84 19.61
N THR A 572 -11.88 24.24 18.83
CA THR A 572 -13.31 24.01 19.12
C THR A 572 -13.57 22.49 19.24
N ARG A 573 -13.01 21.69 18.33
CA ARG A 573 -13.19 20.25 18.40
C ARG A 573 -12.49 19.63 19.61
N LEU A 574 -11.31 20.10 19.98
CA LEU A 574 -10.63 19.68 21.20
C LEU A 574 -11.46 20.00 22.46
N LYS A 575 -11.99 21.22 22.55
CA LYS A 575 -12.91 21.62 23.64
C LYS A 575 -14.13 20.68 23.70
N GLN A 576 -14.80 20.41 22.58
CA GLN A 576 -15.93 19.47 22.51
C GLN A 576 -15.58 18.05 23.01
N ILE A 577 -14.42 17.54 22.62
CA ILE A 577 -13.98 16.20 23.08
C ILE A 577 -13.79 16.19 24.59
N LEU A 578 -13.26 17.25 25.17
CA LEU A 578 -13.05 17.36 26.61
C LEU A 578 -14.37 17.57 27.36
N ASP A 579 -15.30 18.32 26.79
CA ASP A 579 -16.64 18.54 27.36
C ASP A 579 -17.51 17.28 27.36
N ASP A 580 -17.31 16.39 26.36
CA ASP A 580 -17.99 15.09 26.25
C ASP A 580 -17.51 14.05 27.28
N ILE A 581 -16.45 14.33 28.06
CA ILE A 581 -15.94 13.40 29.06
C ILE A 581 -16.89 13.34 30.25
N PRO A 582 -17.56 12.22 30.53
CA PRO A 582 -18.46 12.09 31.65
C PRO A 582 -17.71 12.17 32.98
N VAL A 583 -17.99 13.15 33.80
CA VAL A 583 -17.35 13.32 35.10
C VAL A 583 -18.13 12.60 36.18
N LYS A 584 -17.62 11.51 36.65
CA LYS A 584 -18.16 10.79 37.83
C LYS A 584 -17.49 11.14 39.15
N LEU A 585 -16.69 12.19 39.20
CA LEU A 585 -15.97 12.64 40.40
C LEU A 585 -16.65 13.85 41.04
N GLY A 586 -17.81 13.65 41.69
CA GLY A 586 -18.53 14.72 42.33
C GLY A 586 -19.16 15.73 41.34
N ALA A 587 -19.63 16.86 41.78
CA ALA A 587 -20.37 17.83 40.97
C ALA A 587 -19.51 18.72 40.03
N ALA A 588 -18.30 18.27 39.63
CA ALA A 588 -17.42 19.02 38.75
C ALA A 588 -17.59 18.59 37.28
N ASN A 589 -17.96 19.51 36.39
CA ASN A 589 -17.93 19.35 34.95
C ASN A 589 -16.58 19.84 34.40
N PHE A 590 -15.97 19.11 33.49
CA PHE A 590 -14.78 19.56 32.73
C PHE A 590 -15.19 20.41 31.54
N SER A 591 -15.99 21.46 31.77
CA SER A 591 -16.46 22.32 30.68
C SER A 591 -15.42 23.32 30.19
N ASP A 592 -14.35 23.54 30.96
CA ASP A 592 -13.24 24.40 30.59
C ASP A 592 -11.88 23.91 31.11
N GLY A 593 -10.79 24.39 30.49
CA GLY A 593 -9.43 23.99 30.84
C GLY A 593 -9.03 24.43 32.25
N GLN A 594 -9.61 25.51 32.79
CA GLN A 594 -9.30 26.00 34.15
C GLN A 594 -9.78 25.02 35.22
N LYS A 595 -10.94 24.38 35.03
CA LYS A 595 -11.45 23.35 35.93
C LYS A 595 -10.57 22.11 35.89
N MET A 596 -10.04 21.73 34.72
CA MET A 596 -9.08 20.64 34.61
C MET A 596 -7.80 20.92 35.41
N VAL A 597 -7.25 22.15 35.32
CA VAL A 597 -6.04 22.53 36.07
C VAL A 597 -6.30 22.51 37.58
N MET A 598 -7.49 22.94 38.04
CA MET A 598 -7.88 22.86 39.47
C MET A 598 -7.97 21.39 39.95
N LEU A 599 -8.54 20.52 39.13
CA LEU A 599 -8.64 19.09 39.47
C LEU A 599 -7.28 18.41 39.52
N GLU A 600 -6.31 18.86 38.73
CA GLU A 600 -4.95 18.36 38.78
C GLU A 600 -4.30 18.56 40.14
N ARG A 601 -4.50 19.72 40.73
CA ARG A 601 -3.94 20.04 42.04
C ARG A 601 -4.56 19.20 43.16
N ASP A 602 -5.88 18.99 43.11
CA ASP A 602 -6.65 18.43 44.21
C ASP A 602 -6.85 16.90 44.08
N HIS A 603 -6.66 16.33 42.87
CA HIS A 603 -6.85 14.90 42.57
C HIS A 603 -5.74 14.37 41.69
N PRO A 604 -4.54 14.10 42.23
CA PRO A 604 -3.35 13.74 41.46
C PRO A 604 -3.44 12.41 40.68
N ASN A 605 -4.45 11.58 40.92
CA ASN A 605 -4.68 10.32 40.20
C ASN A 605 -5.96 10.37 39.32
N SER A 606 -6.33 11.56 38.87
CA SER A 606 -7.57 11.79 38.14
C SER A 606 -7.39 11.72 36.61
N ILE A 607 -8.45 12.02 35.90
CA ILE A 607 -8.54 11.99 34.43
C ILE A 607 -7.44 12.84 33.76
N HIS A 608 -7.12 14.02 34.29
CA HIS A 608 -6.12 14.90 33.71
C HIS A 608 -4.69 14.32 33.77
N MET A 609 -4.35 13.47 34.75
CA MET A 609 -3.06 12.76 34.78
C MET A 609 -2.95 11.79 33.62
N ALA A 610 -4.03 11.06 33.30
CA ALA A 610 -4.06 10.17 32.15
C ALA A 610 -3.94 10.94 30.83
N ILE A 611 -4.59 12.12 30.73
CA ILE A 611 -4.46 13.01 29.57
C ILE A 611 -3.04 13.58 29.48
N ARG A 612 -2.49 14.06 30.60
CA ARG A 612 -1.11 14.58 30.67
C ARG A 612 -0.10 13.54 30.20
N ASP A 613 -0.17 12.34 30.77
CA ASP A 613 0.76 11.26 30.40
C ASP A 613 0.68 10.92 28.91
N ALA A 614 -0.53 10.87 28.34
CA ALA A 614 -0.72 10.59 26.92
C ALA A 614 -0.23 11.74 26.02
N VAL A 615 -0.48 12.99 26.41
CA VAL A 615 -0.12 14.19 25.62
C VAL A 615 1.38 14.43 25.66
N ASP A 616 2.00 14.37 26.84
CA ASP A 616 3.45 14.60 27.01
C ASP A 616 4.31 13.46 26.43
N GLN A 617 3.77 12.27 26.20
CA GLN A 617 4.42 11.23 25.39
C GLN A 617 4.61 11.64 23.93
N LYS A 618 3.77 12.53 23.40
CA LYS A 618 3.90 13.10 22.04
C LYS A 618 4.87 14.26 21.96
N GLY A 619 5.11 14.96 23.07
CA GLY A 619 6.09 16.04 23.16
C GLY A 619 6.12 16.67 24.56
N PRO A 620 7.29 16.74 25.21
CA PRO A 620 7.42 17.33 26.55
C PRO A 620 6.84 18.74 26.63
N GLY A 621 6.02 19.03 27.65
CA GLY A 621 5.36 20.31 27.83
C GLY A 621 4.17 20.58 26.91
N LEU A 622 3.74 19.59 26.13
CA LEU A 622 2.60 19.70 25.22
C LEU A 622 1.27 19.78 25.98
N TYR A 623 1.19 19.12 27.13
CA TYR A 623 0.01 19.21 28.00
C TYR A 623 -0.19 20.62 28.54
N ASP A 624 0.86 21.27 29.05
CA ASP A 624 0.79 22.64 29.57
C ASP A 624 0.43 23.63 28.45
N PHE A 625 0.96 23.43 27.25
CA PHE A 625 0.56 24.21 26.07
C PHE A 625 -0.93 24.04 25.74
N MET A 626 -1.43 22.79 25.73
CA MET A 626 -2.84 22.49 25.47
C MET A 626 -3.77 23.17 26.51
N ILE A 627 -3.42 23.08 27.78
CA ILE A 627 -4.21 23.70 28.85
C ILE A 627 -4.19 25.23 28.74
N GLY A 628 -3.05 25.83 28.42
CA GLY A 628 -2.93 27.26 28.16
C GLY A 628 -3.82 27.75 27.00
N LEU A 629 -3.91 26.94 25.94
CA LEU A 629 -4.72 27.23 24.76
C LEU A 629 -6.23 27.16 25.05
N ILE A 630 -6.67 26.17 25.82
CA ILE A 630 -8.08 25.92 26.10
C ILE A 630 -8.60 26.86 27.21
N GLY A 631 -7.73 27.24 28.14
CA GLY A 631 -8.06 28.11 29.30
C GLY A 631 -7.88 29.60 29.08
N SER A 632 -7.58 30.03 27.85
CA SER A 632 -7.35 31.46 27.53
C SER A 632 -8.62 32.26 27.17
N ASP A 633 -9.82 31.72 27.39
CA ASP A 633 -11.11 32.42 27.26
C ASP A 633 -11.57 33.03 28.59
#